data_52c324d2d6d99e47d84cae5e5d3c6f44
#
_entry.id   52c324d2d6d99e47d84cae5e5d3c6f44
#
_cell.length_a   1.000
_cell.length_b   1.000
_cell.length_c   1.000
_cell.angle_alpha   90.00
_cell.angle_beta   90.00
_cell.angle_gamma   90.00
#
_symmetry.space_group_name_H-M   'P 1'
#
loop_
_entity.id
_entity.type
_entity.pdbx_description
1 polymer ?
#
loop_
_entity_poly.entity_id
_entity_poly.type
_entity_poly.pdbx_seq_one_letter_code
_entity_poly.pdbx_strand_id
1 'polypeptide(L)'
;MNRERGITLIALVITIIILLILAGVTISAIFGEEGPIARAQEASFKTEIAKAKEQFDIYVSEKKVLNQEFEIGTLNAGETSLYYNTKPETEIGNIYTVLFNVNKKYVKDFEIIKGEMFYFTQNEREAQWALEMGMKTNPYEIINGVLISSDKNLFLLDEATGTITIPERVKEVGEGTFAGLKGIKRIIIPPTCKRINNSAFNGNDTLEEVLILADGDQGVESIGNYAFKDCIKLKVVSMPNTVRVLGTTVFGNCSSLEKVQLSSRIEVLSNNMFQNCSSLKELLIPNGIREMKGFLLQGAISLINISLPASLEKIDNNCFYDATSSLQNISLDGSNQHFIVKNGMLLSKDEKQIYAVTKGTINGNTFNVPKGITYVGSGTLMPYTNIKKVVLPESVTSIEAGFFPWSVEEIEIHPNNPNYISINKQILSKDKKILYFCYSKELIITLEEGIEEISESALEKCNNAKTINFPTSLKRLKPQSLKGIYNVKNIKLGRNIEEICGEVFLYNFGIQNIEIDSRNPNFIAENAAIYTKDKKKIIAFVNNEATSFKIPEGVKEIKQSAFSCREKLTSIVLPETLTLIENSAFYKCSALPTITIPNSVEKMDGWGIFDDCSALKEIIVDKERGSLNGSPWGCIYGDRAVKWLR
;
A
#
# COMPACT_ATOMS: atom_id res chain seq x y z
N MET A 1 20.09 -82.13 20.17
CA MET A 1 19.45 -81.60 18.91
C MET A 1 18.88 -80.26 19.19
N ASN A 2 19.17 -79.27 18.40
CA ASN A 2 18.75 -77.84 18.28
C ASN A 2 19.84 -76.83 18.58
N ARG A 3 20.82 -76.76 17.68
CA ARG A 3 21.76 -75.67 17.56
C ARG A 3 21.83 -75.05 16.12
N GLU A 4 20.80 -75.27 15.32
CA GLU A 4 20.85 -74.79 13.90
C GLU A 4 19.89 -73.68 13.51
N ARG A 5 19.10 -73.06 14.41
CA ARG A 5 18.12 -72.03 14.05
C ARG A 5 18.55 -70.59 14.32
N GLY A 6 19.69 -70.37 15.00
CA GLY A 6 20.14 -68.98 15.30
C GLY A 6 21.05 -68.35 14.26
N ILE A 7 21.70 -69.14 13.39
CA ILE A 7 22.66 -68.70 12.39
C ILE A 7 21.94 -68.24 11.12
N THR A 8 20.75 -68.74 10.85
CA THR A 8 19.98 -68.41 9.64
C THR A 8 19.39 -66.99 9.63
N LEU A 9 19.01 -66.48 10.79
CA LEU A 9 18.40 -65.12 10.84
C LEU A 9 19.45 -64.00 10.62
N ILE A 10 20.62 -64.16 11.26
CA ILE A 10 21.73 -63.21 11.08
C ILE A 10 22.29 -63.26 9.65
N ALA A 11 22.45 -64.49 9.09
CA ALA A 11 22.87 -64.66 7.71
C ALA A 11 21.84 -64.06 6.72
N LEU A 12 20.54 -64.24 6.98
CA LEU A 12 19.49 -63.66 6.15
C LEU A 12 19.49 -62.13 6.21
N VAL A 13 19.63 -61.55 7.41
CA VAL A 13 19.71 -60.08 7.58
C VAL A 13 20.95 -59.48 6.89
N ILE A 14 22.10 -60.15 7.05
CA ILE A 14 23.34 -59.73 6.36
C ILE A 14 23.18 -59.84 4.85
N THR A 15 22.57 -60.93 4.35
CA THR A 15 22.33 -61.11 2.91
C THR A 15 21.36 -60.04 2.37
N ILE A 16 20.30 -59.70 3.11
CA ILE A 16 19.37 -58.64 2.74
C ILE A 16 20.07 -57.27 2.74
N ILE A 17 20.91 -56.97 3.72
CA ILE A 17 21.68 -55.71 3.78
C ILE A 17 22.68 -55.66 2.62
N ILE A 18 23.37 -56.74 2.31
CA ILE A 18 24.32 -56.81 1.16
C ILE A 18 23.56 -56.66 -0.16
N LEU A 19 22.39 -57.29 -0.31
CA LEU A 19 21.53 -57.14 -1.50
C LEU A 19 20.99 -55.72 -1.62
N LEU A 20 20.61 -55.06 -0.52
CA LEU A 20 20.17 -53.64 -0.52
C LEU A 20 21.32 -52.67 -0.85
N ILE A 21 22.53 -52.92 -0.34
CA ILE A 21 23.72 -52.15 -0.66
C ILE A 21 24.12 -52.36 -2.14
N LEU A 22 24.13 -53.61 -2.62
CA LEU A 22 24.41 -53.93 -4.02
C LEU A 22 23.33 -53.37 -4.97
N ALA A 23 22.06 -53.44 -4.57
CA ALA A 23 20.96 -52.82 -5.31
C ALA A 23 21.09 -51.30 -5.32
N GLY A 24 21.46 -50.69 -4.20
CA GLY A 24 21.75 -49.27 -4.11
C GLY A 24 22.92 -48.84 -4.99
N VAL A 25 24.00 -49.58 -5.01
CA VAL A 25 25.16 -49.37 -5.89
C VAL A 25 24.80 -49.56 -7.38
N THR A 26 24.01 -50.59 -7.69
CA THR A 26 23.55 -50.83 -9.07
C THR A 26 22.52 -49.78 -9.50
N ILE A 27 21.63 -49.34 -8.62
CA ILE A 27 20.68 -48.28 -8.87
C ILE A 27 21.44 -46.96 -9.09
N SER A 28 22.39 -46.60 -8.22
CA SER A 28 23.21 -45.43 -8.37
C SER A 28 24.10 -45.47 -9.63
N ALA A 29 24.63 -46.67 -10.01
CA ALA A 29 25.41 -46.80 -11.23
C ALA A 29 24.59 -46.71 -12.52
N ILE A 30 23.30 -47.05 -12.48
CA ILE A 30 22.39 -46.99 -13.63
C ILE A 30 21.65 -45.64 -13.70
N PHE A 31 21.19 -45.14 -12.58
CA PHE A 31 20.37 -43.92 -12.49
C PHE A 31 21.11 -42.72 -11.90
N GLY A 32 22.38 -42.90 -11.46
CA GLY A 32 23.21 -41.82 -10.97
C GLY A 32 23.56 -40.81 -12.07
N GLU A 33 24.11 -39.69 -11.67
CA GLU A 33 24.37 -38.52 -12.54
C GLU A 33 25.28 -38.82 -13.74
N GLU A 34 26.13 -39.83 -13.64
CA GLU A 34 27.00 -40.29 -14.74
C GLU A 34 26.62 -41.67 -15.30
N GLY A 35 25.44 -42.20 -14.91
CA GLY A 35 24.95 -43.50 -15.33
C GLY A 35 24.53 -43.52 -16.83
N PRO A 36 24.40 -44.71 -17.42
CA PRO A 36 24.00 -44.89 -18.81
C PRO A 36 22.68 -44.21 -19.16
N ILE A 37 21.73 -44.16 -18.20
CA ILE A 37 20.44 -43.51 -18.40
C ILE A 37 20.61 -41.97 -18.48
N ALA A 38 21.41 -41.39 -17.58
CA ALA A 38 21.68 -39.95 -17.58
C ALA A 38 22.39 -39.53 -18.89
N ARG A 39 23.38 -40.30 -19.35
CA ARG A 39 24.06 -40.08 -20.63
C ARG A 39 23.14 -40.21 -21.85
N ALA A 40 22.19 -41.17 -21.80
CA ALA A 40 21.21 -41.32 -22.87
C ALA A 40 20.22 -40.17 -22.89
N GLN A 41 19.80 -39.66 -21.72
CA GLN A 41 18.97 -38.48 -21.60
C GLN A 41 19.69 -37.24 -22.11
N GLU A 42 20.94 -37.03 -21.73
CA GLU A 42 21.79 -35.95 -22.22
C GLU A 42 21.94 -35.96 -23.74
N ALA A 43 22.26 -37.12 -24.31
CA ALA A 43 22.41 -37.28 -25.75
C ALA A 43 21.11 -37.00 -26.51
N SER A 44 19.98 -37.50 -25.98
CA SER A 44 18.67 -37.22 -26.53
C SER A 44 18.30 -35.75 -26.46
N PHE A 45 18.57 -35.10 -25.33
CA PHE A 45 18.33 -33.67 -25.13
C PHE A 45 19.19 -32.83 -26.08
N LYS A 46 20.49 -33.05 -26.11
CA LYS A 46 21.43 -32.32 -27.00
C LYS A 46 21.05 -32.46 -28.49
N THR A 47 20.59 -33.65 -28.89
CA THR A 47 20.11 -33.87 -30.24
C THR A 47 18.87 -33.03 -30.57
N GLU A 48 17.90 -32.94 -29.65
CA GLU A 48 16.71 -32.13 -29.86
C GLU A 48 17.01 -30.61 -29.87
N ILE A 49 17.90 -30.13 -28.98
CA ILE A 49 18.34 -28.72 -28.96
C ILE A 49 19.05 -28.37 -30.28
N ALA A 50 20.01 -29.20 -30.73
CA ALA A 50 20.72 -28.98 -31.98
C ALA A 50 19.77 -28.89 -33.18
N LYS A 51 18.83 -29.82 -33.27
CA LYS A 51 17.82 -29.87 -34.32
C LYS A 51 16.91 -28.64 -34.32
N ALA A 52 16.42 -28.21 -33.15
CA ALA A 52 15.59 -27.03 -33.03
C ALA A 52 16.32 -25.77 -33.47
N LYS A 53 17.57 -25.62 -33.06
CA LYS A 53 18.42 -24.50 -33.43
C LYS A 53 18.73 -24.47 -34.92
N GLU A 54 19.10 -25.59 -35.50
CA GLU A 54 19.37 -25.73 -36.97
C GLU A 54 18.12 -25.31 -37.77
N GLN A 55 16.95 -25.80 -37.42
CA GLN A 55 15.70 -25.47 -38.12
C GLN A 55 15.32 -23.99 -37.97
N PHE A 56 15.58 -23.41 -36.82
CA PHE A 56 15.40 -21.98 -36.59
C PHE A 56 16.36 -21.15 -37.46
N ASP A 57 17.62 -21.49 -37.47
CA ASP A 57 18.66 -20.80 -38.29
C ASP A 57 18.36 -20.89 -39.79
N ILE A 58 17.88 -22.05 -40.26
CA ILE A 58 17.41 -22.24 -41.63
C ILE A 58 16.23 -21.33 -41.93
N TYR A 59 15.19 -21.34 -41.06
CA TYR A 59 14.01 -20.50 -41.20
C TYR A 59 14.36 -19.01 -41.28
N VAL A 60 15.21 -18.51 -40.35
CA VAL A 60 15.70 -17.14 -40.37
C VAL A 60 16.43 -16.80 -41.65
N SER A 61 17.30 -17.71 -42.12
CA SER A 61 18.06 -17.52 -43.33
C SER A 61 17.19 -17.48 -44.59
N GLU A 62 16.22 -18.38 -44.71
CA GLU A 62 15.24 -18.40 -45.80
C GLU A 62 14.41 -17.12 -45.85
N LYS A 63 13.94 -16.65 -44.71
CA LYS A 63 13.16 -15.41 -44.61
C LYS A 63 13.98 -14.17 -44.98
N LYS A 64 15.22 -14.08 -44.55
CA LYS A 64 16.15 -13.00 -44.92
C LYS A 64 16.45 -12.97 -46.41
N VAL A 65 16.54 -14.13 -47.06
CA VAL A 65 16.71 -14.21 -48.53
C VAL A 65 15.48 -13.70 -49.26
N LEU A 66 14.29 -13.96 -48.71
CA LEU A 66 13.01 -13.52 -49.30
C LEU A 66 12.69 -12.05 -49.03
N ASN A 67 13.18 -11.52 -47.93
CA ASN A 67 12.99 -10.11 -47.53
C ASN A 67 14.24 -9.61 -46.83
N GLN A 68 14.98 -8.69 -47.45
CA GLN A 68 16.24 -8.14 -46.92
C GLN A 68 16.09 -7.35 -45.61
N GLU A 69 14.85 -6.87 -45.32
CA GLU A 69 14.52 -6.14 -44.10
C GLU A 69 13.86 -7.03 -43.03
N PHE A 70 13.86 -8.36 -43.23
CA PHE A 70 13.22 -9.28 -42.31
C PHE A 70 13.97 -9.37 -40.98
N GLU A 71 13.37 -8.86 -39.93
CA GLU A 71 13.79 -9.05 -38.55
C GLU A 71 12.69 -9.85 -37.81
N ILE A 72 13.10 -10.95 -37.18
CA ILE A 72 12.19 -11.67 -36.29
C ILE A 72 12.19 -10.92 -34.95
N GLY A 73 11.06 -10.28 -34.60
CA GLY A 73 10.82 -9.71 -33.30
C GLY A 73 10.55 -10.78 -32.22
N THR A 74 10.10 -10.36 -31.08
CA THR A 74 9.50 -11.25 -30.07
C THR A 74 8.20 -11.78 -30.65
N LEU A 75 8.02 -13.10 -30.68
CA LEU A 75 6.74 -13.70 -31.03
C LEU A 75 5.77 -13.52 -29.86
N ASN A 76 5.05 -12.42 -29.87
CA ASN A 76 3.96 -12.14 -28.95
C ASN A 76 2.72 -12.96 -29.30
N ALA A 77 1.79 -13.13 -28.35
CA ALA A 77 0.53 -13.82 -28.57
C ALA A 77 -0.26 -13.29 -29.79
N GLY A 78 -0.17 -11.97 -30.07
CA GLY A 78 -0.79 -11.34 -31.24
C GLY A 78 -0.12 -11.65 -32.56
N GLU A 79 1.19 -11.86 -32.60
CA GLU A 79 1.96 -12.20 -33.81
C GLU A 79 1.90 -13.69 -34.09
N THR A 80 1.84 -14.53 -33.08
CA THR A 80 1.51 -15.95 -33.22
C THR A 80 0.12 -16.15 -33.82
N SER A 81 -0.84 -15.31 -33.54
CA SER A 81 -2.19 -15.38 -34.12
C SER A 81 -2.19 -15.08 -35.64
N LEU A 82 -1.29 -14.26 -36.15
CA LEU A 82 -1.14 -14.01 -37.59
C LEU A 82 -0.59 -15.22 -38.35
N TYR A 83 0.31 -15.99 -37.76
CA TYR A 83 0.77 -17.26 -38.32
C TYR A 83 -0.26 -18.39 -38.16
N TYR A 84 -1.15 -18.30 -37.17
CA TYR A 84 -2.21 -19.28 -36.89
C TYR A 84 -3.48 -19.07 -37.73
N ASN A 85 -3.76 -17.87 -38.22
CA ASN A 85 -4.96 -17.59 -39.02
C ASN A 85 -5.07 -18.39 -40.34
N THR A 86 -4.01 -19.13 -40.71
CA THR A 86 -4.01 -20.03 -41.85
C THR A 86 -4.22 -21.51 -41.49
N LYS A 87 -4.32 -21.86 -40.18
CA LYS A 87 -4.60 -23.23 -39.74
C LYS A 87 -5.49 -23.20 -38.48
N PRO A 88 -6.54 -24.02 -38.43
CA PRO A 88 -7.45 -24.01 -37.28
C PRO A 88 -6.74 -24.47 -36.01
N GLU A 89 -7.01 -23.72 -34.95
CA GLU A 89 -6.79 -24.02 -33.52
C GLU A 89 -5.58 -24.90 -33.20
N THR A 90 -4.42 -24.29 -33.04
CA THR A 90 -3.30 -25.05 -32.52
C THR A 90 -2.59 -24.24 -31.46
N GLU A 91 -2.40 -24.87 -30.31
CA GLU A 91 -1.65 -24.35 -29.16
C GLU A 91 -0.30 -23.77 -29.59
N ILE A 92 0.21 -22.76 -28.86
CA ILE A 92 1.54 -22.12 -29.06
C ILE A 92 2.64 -23.18 -29.30
N GLY A 93 2.51 -24.34 -28.65
CA GLY A 93 3.36 -25.49 -28.86
C GLY A 93 3.52 -25.97 -30.30
N ASN A 94 2.62 -25.64 -31.21
CA ASN A 94 2.65 -26.17 -32.57
C ASN A 94 3.58 -25.40 -33.53
N ILE A 95 3.89 -24.14 -33.31
CA ILE A 95 4.90 -23.42 -34.09
C ILE A 95 6.25 -24.14 -33.98
N TYR A 96 6.69 -24.41 -32.78
CA TYR A 96 7.96 -25.09 -32.54
C TYR A 96 7.96 -26.51 -33.09
N THR A 97 6.84 -27.21 -33.03
CA THR A 97 6.69 -28.55 -33.57
C THR A 97 6.67 -28.55 -35.11
N VAL A 98 5.92 -27.61 -35.72
CA VAL A 98 5.69 -27.58 -37.15
C VAL A 98 6.84 -26.92 -37.91
N LEU A 99 7.32 -25.76 -37.44
CA LEU A 99 8.37 -25.00 -38.11
C LEU A 99 9.77 -25.46 -37.71
N PHE A 100 9.97 -25.78 -36.42
CA PHE A 100 11.32 -26.11 -35.91
C PHE A 100 11.48 -27.58 -35.55
N ASN A 101 10.45 -28.39 -35.80
CA ASN A 101 10.47 -29.84 -35.58
C ASN A 101 10.90 -30.25 -34.16
N VAL A 102 10.53 -29.43 -33.15
CA VAL A 102 10.81 -29.70 -31.74
C VAL A 102 9.91 -30.80 -31.21
N ASN A 103 10.48 -31.73 -30.47
CA ASN A 103 9.72 -32.80 -29.81
C ASN A 103 8.69 -32.18 -28.84
N LYS A 104 7.44 -32.63 -28.88
CA LYS A 104 6.32 -32.17 -28.04
C LYS A 104 6.66 -32.07 -26.55
N LYS A 105 7.57 -32.95 -26.06
CA LYS A 105 8.03 -32.94 -24.66
C LYS A 105 8.71 -31.62 -24.26
N TYR A 106 9.44 -30.98 -25.19
CA TYR A 106 10.25 -29.80 -24.92
C TYR A 106 9.63 -28.49 -25.43
N VAL A 107 8.57 -28.56 -26.23
CA VAL A 107 7.97 -27.39 -26.91
C VAL A 107 7.67 -26.23 -25.95
N LYS A 108 7.17 -26.52 -24.75
CA LYS A 108 6.82 -25.52 -23.73
C LYS A 108 8.03 -24.76 -23.17
N ASP A 109 9.24 -25.29 -23.37
CA ASP A 109 10.47 -24.75 -22.80
C ASP A 109 11.22 -23.87 -23.81
N PHE A 110 10.78 -23.83 -25.09
CA PHE A 110 11.32 -22.93 -26.10
C PHE A 110 10.52 -21.63 -26.18
N GLU A 111 11.24 -20.54 -26.44
CA GLU A 111 10.62 -19.23 -26.67
C GLU A 111 11.52 -18.39 -27.61
N ILE A 112 10.91 -17.65 -28.52
CA ILE A 112 11.62 -16.69 -29.38
C ILE A 112 11.35 -15.29 -28.84
N ILE A 113 12.41 -14.58 -28.49
CA ILE A 113 12.33 -13.23 -27.94
C ILE A 113 13.34 -12.37 -28.71
N LYS A 114 12.89 -11.25 -29.27
CA LYS A 114 13.72 -10.33 -30.05
C LYS A 114 14.55 -11.03 -31.13
N GLY A 115 13.94 -11.98 -31.84
CA GLY A 115 14.59 -12.72 -32.91
C GLY A 115 15.59 -13.79 -32.49
N GLU A 116 15.68 -14.12 -31.23
CA GLU A 116 16.58 -15.14 -30.70
C GLU A 116 15.77 -16.25 -30.02
N MET A 117 16.18 -17.51 -30.21
CA MET A 117 15.56 -18.67 -29.58
C MET A 117 16.22 -18.97 -28.24
N PHE A 118 15.39 -19.10 -27.21
CA PHE A 118 15.78 -19.42 -25.83
C PHE A 118 15.21 -20.75 -25.40
N TYR A 119 15.93 -21.43 -24.51
CA TYR A 119 15.46 -22.61 -23.77
C TYR A 119 15.31 -22.26 -22.28
N PHE A 120 14.12 -22.47 -21.74
CA PHE A 120 13.80 -22.21 -20.34
C PHE A 120 13.82 -23.48 -19.53
N THR A 121 14.60 -23.54 -18.46
CA THR A 121 14.63 -24.66 -17.54
C THR A 121 15.02 -24.23 -16.15
N GLN A 122 14.47 -24.90 -15.13
CA GLN A 122 14.91 -24.81 -13.74
C GLN A 122 15.96 -25.89 -13.40
N ASN A 123 16.26 -26.77 -14.34
CA ASN A 123 17.25 -27.82 -14.19
C ASN A 123 18.61 -27.28 -14.62
N GLU A 124 19.52 -27.07 -13.66
CA GLU A 124 20.86 -26.53 -13.91
C GLU A 124 21.64 -27.36 -14.93
N ARG A 125 21.50 -28.69 -14.94
CA ARG A 125 22.14 -29.60 -15.88
C ARG A 125 21.60 -29.41 -17.31
N GLU A 126 20.29 -29.33 -17.49
CA GLU A 126 19.69 -29.03 -18.80
C GLU A 126 20.10 -27.64 -19.29
N ALA A 127 20.16 -26.63 -18.41
CA ALA A 127 20.66 -25.30 -18.76
C ALA A 127 22.09 -25.36 -19.24
N GLN A 128 22.97 -26.12 -18.56
CA GLN A 128 24.35 -26.32 -18.97
C GLN A 128 24.43 -27.01 -20.33
N TRP A 129 23.68 -28.06 -20.56
CA TRP A 129 23.66 -28.78 -21.86
C TRP A 129 23.15 -27.88 -23.01
N ALA A 130 22.12 -27.06 -22.74
CA ALA A 130 21.62 -26.11 -23.73
C ALA A 130 22.68 -25.07 -24.11
N LEU A 131 23.39 -24.52 -23.11
CA LEU A 131 24.50 -23.59 -23.32
C LEU A 131 25.65 -24.22 -24.13
N GLU A 132 26.01 -25.50 -23.83
CA GLU A 132 27.03 -26.25 -24.59
C GLU A 132 26.64 -26.42 -26.06
N MET A 133 25.33 -26.50 -26.36
CA MET A 133 24.82 -26.56 -27.74
C MET A 133 24.64 -25.16 -28.36
N GLY A 134 25.10 -24.09 -27.68
CA GLY A 134 25.01 -22.71 -28.16
C GLY A 134 23.60 -22.11 -28.11
N MET A 135 22.72 -22.68 -27.27
CA MET A 135 21.40 -22.13 -27.01
C MET A 135 21.47 -21.11 -25.86
N LYS A 136 20.80 -19.99 -25.98
CA LYS A 136 20.62 -19.06 -24.85
C LYS A 136 19.56 -19.61 -23.87
N THR A 137 19.72 -19.36 -22.57
CA THR A 137 18.83 -19.87 -21.54
C THR A 137 18.34 -18.73 -20.63
N ASN A 138 17.12 -18.85 -20.13
CA ASN A 138 16.54 -18.02 -19.07
C ASN A 138 16.87 -16.52 -19.18
N PRO A 139 16.41 -15.80 -20.21
CA PRO A 139 16.73 -14.39 -20.41
C PRO A 139 16.10 -13.46 -19.35
N TYR A 140 15.12 -13.95 -18.61
CA TYR A 140 14.51 -13.29 -17.46
C TYR A 140 14.30 -14.30 -16.33
N GLU A 141 14.05 -13.82 -15.11
CA GLU A 141 14.04 -14.68 -13.93
C GLU A 141 12.62 -14.99 -13.50
N ILE A 142 12.24 -16.28 -13.59
CA ILE A 142 10.91 -16.79 -13.25
C ILE A 142 11.03 -17.99 -12.31
N ILE A 143 10.32 -17.97 -11.18
CA ILE A 143 10.27 -19.06 -10.22
C ILE A 143 8.82 -19.50 -10.05
N ASN A 144 8.52 -20.77 -10.32
CA ASN A 144 7.17 -21.34 -10.23
C ASN A 144 6.09 -20.51 -10.96
N GLY A 145 6.41 -19.93 -12.11
CA GLY A 145 5.52 -19.09 -12.89
C GLY A 145 5.44 -17.63 -12.43
N VAL A 146 6.15 -17.24 -11.38
CA VAL A 146 6.22 -15.86 -10.88
C VAL A 146 7.46 -15.18 -11.45
N LEU A 147 7.27 -14.07 -12.17
CA LEU A 147 8.36 -13.20 -12.61
C LEU A 147 8.84 -12.42 -11.39
N ILE A 148 10.07 -12.69 -10.93
CA ILE A 148 10.65 -12.07 -9.75
C ILE A 148 11.49 -10.84 -10.10
N SER A 149 11.75 -9.95 -9.14
CA SER A 149 12.59 -8.77 -9.35
C SER A 149 14.04 -9.18 -9.62
N SER A 150 14.56 -8.79 -10.81
CA SER A 150 15.92 -9.09 -11.24
C SER A 150 16.32 -8.13 -12.37
N ASP A 151 17.60 -7.76 -12.43
CA ASP A 151 18.15 -6.95 -13.52
C ASP A 151 18.01 -7.62 -14.89
N LYS A 152 17.92 -8.97 -14.93
CA LYS A 152 17.65 -9.73 -16.15
C LYS A 152 16.32 -9.34 -16.82
N ASN A 153 15.33 -8.88 -16.03
CA ASN A 153 14.02 -8.51 -16.58
C ASN A 153 14.08 -7.28 -17.50
N LEU A 154 15.16 -6.49 -17.44
CA LEU A 154 15.42 -5.41 -18.40
C LEU A 154 15.53 -5.93 -19.83
N PHE A 155 15.85 -7.20 -20.02
CA PHE A 155 15.82 -7.84 -21.33
C PHE A 155 14.42 -7.78 -21.98
N LEU A 156 13.35 -7.74 -21.19
CA LEU A 156 11.96 -7.65 -21.69
C LEU A 156 11.62 -6.24 -22.21
N LEU A 157 12.42 -5.21 -21.89
CA LEU A 157 12.19 -3.86 -22.37
C LEU A 157 12.65 -3.73 -23.83
N ASP A 158 11.72 -3.40 -24.70
CA ASP A 158 12.03 -2.88 -26.03
C ASP A 158 12.41 -1.39 -25.89
N GLU A 159 13.68 -1.09 -26.00
CA GLU A 159 14.22 0.27 -25.80
C GLU A 159 13.74 1.26 -26.87
N ALA A 160 13.45 0.79 -28.09
CA ALA A 160 12.98 1.65 -29.18
C ALA A 160 11.58 2.21 -28.92
N THR A 161 10.70 1.39 -28.36
CA THR A 161 9.30 1.76 -28.07
C THR A 161 9.05 2.07 -26.61
N GLY A 162 9.93 1.65 -25.70
CA GLY A 162 9.71 1.68 -24.26
C GLY A 162 8.66 0.65 -23.79
N THR A 163 8.45 -0.43 -24.56
CA THR A 163 7.42 -1.42 -24.27
C THR A 163 8.01 -2.62 -23.54
N ILE A 164 7.33 -3.05 -22.45
CA ILE A 164 7.54 -4.37 -21.85
C ILE A 164 6.36 -5.26 -22.23
N THR A 165 6.63 -6.39 -22.84
CA THR A 165 5.67 -7.46 -23.05
C THR A 165 5.96 -8.59 -22.08
N ILE A 166 5.02 -8.85 -21.16
CA ILE A 166 5.14 -9.96 -20.20
C ILE A 166 4.92 -11.28 -20.97
N PRO A 167 5.89 -12.23 -20.88
CA PRO A 167 5.81 -13.49 -21.61
C PRO A 167 4.64 -14.39 -21.17
N GLU A 168 4.11 -15.18 -22.10
CA GLU A 168 2.97 -16.09 -21.88
C GLU A 168 3.18 -17.14 -20.77
N ARG A 169 4.43 -17.53 -20.53
CA ARG A 169 4.78 -18.47 -19.43
C ARG A 169 4.64 -17.86 -18.03
N VAL A 170 4.58 -16.53 -17.92
CA VAL A 170 4.42 -15.82 -16.65
C VAL A 170 2.97 -15.97 -16.18
N LYS A 171 2.78 -16.53 -14.99
CA LYS A 171 1.48 -16.64 -14.32
C LYS A 171 1.23 -15.49 -13.36
N GLU A 172 2.30 -14.91 -12.83
CA GLU A 172 2.23 -13.77 -11.91
C GLU A 172 3.41 -12.83 -12.14
N VAL A 173 3.14 -11.53 -12.12
CA VAL A 173 4.20 -10.51 -11.98
C VAL A 173 4.46 -10.34 -10.49
N GLY A 174 5.68 -10.61 -10.06
CA GLY A 174 6.07 -10.63 -8.65
C GLY A 174 6.06 -9.24 -8.00
N GLU A 175 6.23 -9.23 -6.70
CA GLU A 175 6.30 -7.99 -5.92
C GLU A 175 7.51 -7.15 -6.34
N GLY A 176 7.27 -5.86 -6.61
CA GLY A 176 8.30 -4.90 -6.98
C GLY A 176 9.08 -5.20 -8.25
N THR A 177 8.66 -6.18 -9.07
CA THR A 177 9.43 -6.70 -10.22
C THR A 177 9.97 -5.61 -11.15
N PHE A 178 9.18 -4.59 -11.43
CA PHE A 178 9.54 -3.47 -12.30
C PHE A 178 9.48 -2.11 -11.58
N ALA A 179 9.50 -2.11 -10.24
CA ALA A 179 9.36 -0.86 -9.49
C ALA A 179 10.50 0.12 -9.78
N GLY A 180 10.14 1.38 -10.04
CA GLY A 180 11.09 2.48 -10.24
C GLY A 180 11.95 2.41 -11.50
N LEU A 181 11.70 1.47 -12.40
CA LEU A 181 12.45 1.37 -13.66
C LEU A 181 12.13 2.56 -14.58
N LYS A 182 13.16 3.09 -15.21
CA LYS A 182 13.06 4.20 -16.16
C LYS A 182 12.90 3.71 -17.59
N GLY A 183 12.26 4.53 -18.43
CA GLY A 183 12.13 4.27 -19.86
C GLY A 183 10.95 3.39 -20.26
N ILE A 184 10.21 2.81 -19.29
CA ILE A 184 9.01 2.03 -19.58
C ILE A 184 7.87 3.01 -19.91
N LYS A 185 7.33 2.92 -21.13
CA LYS A 185 6.16 3.70 -21.59
C LYS A 185 4.90 2.87 -21.67
N ARG A 186 5.04 1.59 -21.99
CA ARG A 186 3.92 0.68 -22.23
C ARG A 186 4.19 -0.69 -21.61
N ILE A 187 3.15 -1.28 -21.05
CA ILE A 187 3.19 -2.65 -20.52
C ILE A 187 2.05 -3.45 -21.13
N ILE A 188 2.37 -4.66 -21.60
CA ILE A 188 1.41 -5.62 -22.13
C ILE A 188 1.41 -6.86 -21.22
N ILE A 189 0.27 -7.16 -20.63
CA ILE A 189 0.05 -8.31 -19.74
C ILE A 189 -0.76 -9.36 -20.48
N PRO A 190 -0.25 -10.60 -20.68
CA PRO A 190 -0.95 -11.63 -21.44
C PRO A 190 -2.11 -12.25 -20.67
N PRO A 191 -3.05 -12.93 -21.36
CA PRO A 191 -4.18 -13.62 -20.73
C PRO A 191 -3.76 -14.76 -19.77
N THR A 192 -2.56 -15.30 -19.93
CA THR A 192 -2.01 -16.36 -19.07
C THR A 192 -1.66 -15.86 -17.68
N CYS A 193 -1.39 -14.55 -17.51
CA CYS A 193 -1.06 -13.94 -16.24
C CYS A 193 -2.31 -13.80 -15.36
N LYS A 194 -2.26 -14.34 -14.14
CA LYS A 194 -3.37 -14.34 -13.18
C LYS A 194 -3.26 -13.25 -12.13
N ARG A 195 -2.05 -12.85 -11.78
CA ARG A 195 -1.81 -11.86 -10.72
C ARG A 195 -0.74 -10.84 -11.07
N ILE A 196 -1.01 -9.60 -10.71
CA ILE A 196 -0.02 -8.52 -10.62
C ILE A 196 0.15 -8.25 -9.13
N ASN A 197 1.31 -8.60 -8.54
CA ASN A 197 1.51 -8.53 -7.10
C ASN A 197 1.81 -7.10 -6.61
N ASN A 198 2.01 -6.93 -5.30
CA ASN A 198 2.20 -5.62 -4.68
C ASN A 198 3.35 -4.85 -5.33
N SER A 199 3.16 -3.55 -5.53
CA SER A 199 4.20 -2.63 -6.04
C SER A 199 4.87 -3.06 -7.36
N ALA A 200 4.30 -4.00 -8.11
CA ALA A 200 4.95 -4.60 -9.30
C ALA A 200 5.49 -3.56 -10.29
N PHE A 201 4.80 -2.45 -10.47
CA PHE A 201 5.15 -1.34 -11.35
C PHE A 201 5.19 0.01 -10.63
N ASN A 202 5.33 0.01 -9.30
CA ASN A 202 5.35 1.23 -8.51
C ASN A 202 6.49 2.17 -8.94
N GLY A 203 6.20 3.47 -9.06
CA GLY A 203 7.22 4.48 -9.34
C GLY A 203 7.71 4.51 -10.80
N ASN A 204 7.03 3.87 -11.75
CA ASN A 204 7.34 3.97 -13.18
C ASN A 204 6.83 5.31 -13.73
N ASP A 205 7.60 6.36 -13.51
CA ASP A 205 7.24 7.76 -13.82
C ASP A 205 7.15 8.09 -15.32
N THR A 206 7.55 7.15 -16.20
CA THR A 206 7.47 7.26 -17.66
C THR A 206 6.34 6.43 -18.27
N LEU A 207 5.67 5.57 -17.48
CA LEU A 207 4.61 4.67 -17.95
C LEU A 207 3.38 5.46 -18.38
N GLU A 208 2.96 5.30 -19.64
CA GLU A 208 1.81 5.99 -20.24
C GLU A 208 0.60 5.10 -20.44
N GLU A 209 0.81 3.79 -20.68
CA GLU A 209 -0.23 2.83 -21.02
C GLU A 209 0.00 1.45 -20.41
N VAL A 210 -1.07 0.83 -19.93
CA VAL A 210 -1.10 -0.57 -19.49
C VAL A 210 -2.21 -1.30 -20.23
N LEU A 211 -1.84 -2.35 -20.97
CA LEU A 211 -2.75 -3.25 -21.64
C LEU A 211 -2.83 -4.57 -20.88
N ILE A 212 -3.95 -4.83 -20.25
CA ILE A 212 -4.24 -6.09 -19.57
C ILE A 212 -5.13 -6.90 -20.52
N LEU A 213 -4.54 -7.90 -21.17
CA LEU A 213 -5.23 -8.74 -22.13
C LEU A 213 -6.06 -9.82 -21.41
N ALA A 214 -7.14 -10.24 -22.05
CA ALA A 214 -7.97 -11.35 -21.61
C ALA A 214 -8.43 -12.16 -22.81
N ASP A 215 -8.60 -13.47 -22.61
CA ASP A 215 -9.20 -14.40 -23.57
C ASP A 215 -10.32 -15.18 -22.85
N GLY A 216 -11.57 -14.79 -23.09
CA GLY A 216 -12.71 -15.27 -22.34
C GLY A 216 -12.57 -15.01 -20.84
N ASP A 217 -12.54 -16.07 -20.02
CA ASP A 217 -12.32 -16.00 -18.57
C ASP A 217 -10.82 -16.13 -18.17
N GLN A 218 -9.91 -16.20 -19.14
CA GLN A 218 -8.48 -16.16 -18.90
C GLN A 218 -8.00 -14.72 -18.83
N GLY A 219 -7.16 -14.40 -17.86
CA GLY A 219 -6.60 -13.06 -17.66
C GLY A 219 -6.30 -12.79 -16.20
N VAL A 220 -5.89 -11.56 -15.92
CA VAL A 220 -5.57 -11.10 -14.56
C VAL A 220 -6.83 -11.12 -13.70
N GLU A 221 -6.75 -11.80 -12.56
CA GLU A 221 -7.82 -11.92 -11.56
C GLU A 221 -7.63 -10.95 -10.39
N SER A 222 -6.37 -10.62 -10.06
CA SER A 222 -6.07 -9.71 -8.96
C SER A 222 -4.89 -8.77 -9.26
N ILE A 223 -5.00 -7.53 -8.76
CA ILE A 223 -3.96 -6.50 -8.80
C ILE A 223 -3.67 -6.09 -7.37
N GLY A 224 -2.41 -6.23 -6.94
CA GLY A 224 -1.97 -6.03 -5.56
C GLY A 224 -1.90 -4.56 -5.13
N ASN A 225 -1.57 -4.34 -3.86
CA ASN A 225 -1.41 -3.00 -3.28
C ASN A 225 -0.30 -2.23 -4.01
N TYR A 226 -0.53 -0.94 -4.25
CA TYR A 226 0.48 -0.04 -4.85
C TYR A 226 0.98 -0.46 -6.23
N ALA A 227 0.31 -1.38 -6.94
CA ALA A 227 0.84 -2.01 -8.15
C ALA A 227 1.25 -1.00 -9.23
N PHE A 228 0.52 0.09 -9.40
CA PHE A 228 0.80 1.19 -10.34
C PHE A 228 0.90 2.55 -9.63
N LYS A 229 1.16 2.56 -8.31
CA LYS A 229 1.33 3.81 -7.57
C LYS A 229 2.50 4.60 -8.13
N ASP A 230 2.41 5.94 -8.10
CA ASP A 230 3.44 6.87 -8.59
C ASP A 230 3.78 6.74 -10.10
N CYS A 231 2.88 6.12 -10.91
CA CYS A 231 2.95 6.14 -12.38
C CYS A 231 2.39 7.46 -12.90
N ILE A 232 3.13 8.55 -12.72
CA ILE A 232 2.65 9.92 -12.90
C ILE A 232 2.25 10.28 -14.33
N LYS A 233 2.72 9.53 -15.35
CA LYS A 233 2.36 9.72 -16.77
C LYS A 233 1.29 8.78 -17.28
N LEU A 234 0.81 7.85 -16.46
CA LEU A 234 -0.23 6.89 -16.86
C LEU A 234 -1.54 7.63 -17.16
N LYS A 235 -2.06 7.49 -18.40
CA LYS A 235 -3.22 8.23 -18.90
C LYS A 235 -4.51 7.44 -18.89
N VAL A 236 -4.43 6.18 -19.29
CA VAL A 236 -5.61 5.32 -19.47
C VAL A 236 -5.33 3.93 -18.91
N VAL A 237 -6.31 3.39 -18.20
CA VAL A 237 -6.32 1.99 -17.77
C VAL A 237 -7.64 1.35 -18.15
N SER A 238 -7.58 0.18 -18.80
CA SER A 238 -8.74 -0.65 -19.09
C SER A 238 -8.55 -2.01 -18.45
N MET A 239 -9.47 -2.38 -17.56
CA MET A 239 -9.45 -3.68 -16.89
C MET A 239 -10.45 -4.62 -17.56
N PRO A 240 -10.01 -5.82 -17.94
CA PRO A 240 -10.93 -6.84 -18.41
C PRO A 240 -11.82 -7.37 -17.26
N ASN A 241 -12.95 -7.97 -17.62
CA ASN A 241 -13.87 -8.55 -16.63
C ASN A 241 -13.34 -9.83 -15.94
N THR A 242 -12.08 -10.19 -16.14
CA THR A 242 -11.39 -11.21 -15.36
C THR A 242 -10.94 -10.69 -13.99
N VAL A 243 -10.67 -9.38 -13.86
CA VAL A 243 -10.23 -8.75 -12.60
C VAL A 243 -11.37 -8.73 -11.59
N ARG A 244 -11.10 -9.30 -10.39
CA ARG A 244 -12.06 -9.42 -9.27
C ARG A 244 -11.59 -8.69 -8.01
N VAL A 245 -10.27 -8.58 -7.83
CA VAL A 245 -9.67 -8.03 -6.62
C VAL A 245 -8.70 -6.92 -6.95
N LEU A 246 -8.88 -5.77 -6.29
CA LEU A 246 -7.96 -4.64 -6.33
C LEU A 246 -7.44 -4.34 -4.93
N GLY A 247 -6.12 -4.19 -4.82
CA GLY A 247 -5.46 -3.77 -3.60
C GLY A 247 -5.70 -2.30 -3.26
N THR A 248 -5.08 -1.84 -2.19
CA THR A 248 -5.13 -0.43 -1.78
C THR A 248 -4.18 0.42 -2.63
N THR A 249 -4.53 1.67 -2.87
CA THR A 249 -3.67 2.68 -3.52
C THR A 249 -3.12 2.24 -4.89
N VAL A 250 -3.86 1.39 -5.63
CA VAL A 250 -3.38 0.78 -6.89
C VAL A 250 -2.91 1.84 -7.88
N PHE A 251 -3.65 2.95 -8.03
CA PHE A 251 -3.33 4.07 -8.92
C PHE A 251 -3.00 5.36 -8.15
N GLY A 252 -2.60 5.25 -6.89
CA GLY A 252 -2.22 6.43 -6.10
C GLY A 252 -1.14 7.25 -6.80
N ASN A 253 -1.31 8.58 -6.84
CA ASN A 253 -0.41 9.54 -7.49
C ASN A 253 -0.27 9.38 -9.02
N CYS A 254 -1.17 8.68 -9.70
CA CYS A 254 -1.24 8.68 -11.17
C CYS A 254 -1.83 10.01 -11.66
N SER A 255 -1.06 11.09 -11.53
CA SER A 255 -1.55 12.47 -11.74
C SER A 255 -2.03 12.77 -13.16
N SER A 256 -1.56 12.03 -14.17
CA SER A 256 -2.01 12.14 -15.56
C SER A 256 -3.18 11.22 -15.92
N LEU A 257 -3.71 10.42 -14.97
CA LEU A 257 -4.77 9.45 -15.26
C LEU A 257 -6.08 10.18 -15.59
N GLU A 258 -6.52 10.07 -16.85
CA GLU A 258 -7.71 10.74 -17.38
C GLU A 258 -8.92 9.82 -17.41
N LYS A 259 -8.71 8.52 -17.67
CA LYS A 259 -9.77 7.54 -17.87
C LYS A 259 -9.44 6.18 -17.28
N VAL A 260 -10.42 5.62 -16.57
CA VAL A 260 -10.35 4.25 -16.03
C VAL A 260 -11.60 3.49 -16.41
N GLN A 261 -11.42 2.31 -16.99
CA GLN A 261 -12.48 1.32 -17.18
C GLN A 261 -12.29 0.22 -16.14
N LEU A 262 -13.20 0.11 -15.21
CA LEU A 262 -13.20 -0.90 -14.15
C LEU A 262 -13.89 -2.18 -14.60
N SER A 263 -13.45 -3.32 -14.07
CA SER A 263 -14.14 -4.60 -14.24
C SER A 263 -15.48 -4.62 -13.46
N SER A 264 -16.53 -5.16 -14.07
CA SER A 264 -17.82 -5.35 -13.40
C SER A 264 -17.83 -6.52 -12.39
N ARG A 265 -16.75 -7.29 -12.29
CA ARG A 265 -16.61 -8.38 -11.31
C ARG A 265 -15.91 -7.95 -10.01
N ILE A 266 -15.50 -6.69 -9.90
CA ILE A 266 -14.97 -6.12 -8.67
C ILE A 266 -16.13 -5.79 -7.75
N GLU A 267 -16.05 -6.19 -6.47
CA GLU A 267 -17.09 -5.89 -5.47
C GLU A 267 -16.72 -4.69 -4.59
N VAL A 268 -15.43 -4.45 -4.34
CA VAL A 268 -14.95 -3.42 -3.44
C VAL A 268 -13.88 -2.55 -4.11
N LEU A 269 -14.08 -1.24 -4.09
CA LEU A 269 -13.04 -0.27 -4.40
C LEU A 269 -12.30 0.10 -3.10
N SER A 270 -11.04 -0.32 -3.03
CA SER A 270 -10.21 -0.22 -1.83
C SER A 270 -9.77 1.22 -1.52
N ASN A 271 -9.25 1.43 -0.30
CA ASN A 271 -8.78 2.73 0.16
C ASN A 271 -7.74 3.35 -0.80
N ASN A 272 -7.81 4.66 -0.98
CA ASN A 272 -6.82 5.49 -1.68
C ASN A 272 -6.58 5.10 -3.14
N MET A 273 -7.47 4.30 -3.76
CA MET A 273 -7.23 3.71 -5.09
C MET A 273 -6.90 4.74 -6.16
N PHE A 274 -7.57 5.90 -6.16
CA PHE A 274 -7.37 7.02 -7.08
C PHE A 274 -6.84 8.27 -6.36
N GLN A 275 -6.13 8.09 -5.25
CA GLN A 275 -5.52 9.19 -4.52
C GLN A 275 -4.61 10.02 -5.44
N ASN A 276 -4.81 11.34 -5.47
CA ASN A 276 -4.04 12.29 -6.29
C ASN A 276 -4.07 12.01 -7.81
N CYS A 277 -5.10 11.32 -8.32
CA CYS A 277 -5.38 11.23 -9.76
C CYS A 277 -5.97 12.57 -10.24
N SER A 278 -5.16 13.61 -10.26
CA SER A 278 -5.61 15.00 -10.44
C SER A 278 -6.15 15.33 -11.83
N SER A 279 -5.89 14.49 -12.84
CA SER A 279 -6.42 14.64 -14.20
C SER A 279 -7.71 13.85 -14.47
N LEU A 280 -8.17 13.03 -13.52
CA LEU A 280 -9.37 12.20 -13.68
C LEU A 280 -10.62 13.07 -13.74
N LYS A 281 -11.31 13.09 -14.89
CA LYS A 281 -12.49 13.95 -15.14
C LYS A 281 -13.81 13.22 -14.95
N GLU A 282 -13.83 11.94 -15.26
CA GLU A 282 -15.02 11.10 -15.22
C GLU A 282 -14.70 9.74 -14.60
N LEU A 283 -15.62 9.24 -13.78
CA LEU A 283 -15.51 7.92 -13.20
C LEU A 283 -16.86 7.19 -13.29
N LEU A 284 -16.89 6.14 -14.09
CA LEU A 284 -18.02 5.22 -14.17
C LEU A 284 -17.76 4.03 -13.24
N ILE A 285 -18.58 3.89 -12.22
CA ILE A 285 -18.57 2.74 -11.32
C ILE A 285 -19.53 1.69 -11.88
N PRO A 286 -19.05 0.52 -12.34
CA PRO A 286 -19.90 -0.49 -12.96
C PRO A 286 -20.76 -1.23 -11.93
N ASN A 287 -21.86 -1.84 -12.42
CA ASN A 287 -22.61 -2.80 -11.62
C ASN A 287 -21.71 -3.96 -11.19
N GLY A 288 -21.92 -4.44 -9.95
CA GLY A 288 -21.05 -5.41 -9.28
C GLY A 288 -20.34 -4.81 -8.07
N ILE A 289 -19.94 -3.53 -8.17
CA ILE A 289 -19.33 -2.83 -7.03
C ILE A 289 -20.38 -2.52 -5.98
N ARG A 290 -20.12 -3.00 -4.75
CA ARG A 290 -20.98 -2.86 -3.57
C ARG A 290 -20.44 -1.85 -2.56
N GLU A 291 -19.12 -1.69 -2.48
CA GLU A 291 -18.50 -0.85 -1.47
C GLU A 291 -17.41 0.06 -2.06
N MET A 292 -17.43 1.34 -1.66
CA MET A 292 -16.40 2.35 -1.92
C MET A 292 -15.74 2.75 -0.60
N LYS A 293 -14.43 2.44 -0.47
CA LYS A 293 -13.65 2.66 0.76
C LYS A 293 -13.16 4.11 0.90
N GLY A 294 -12.66 4.42 2.11
CA GLY A 294 -12.20 5.75 2.47
C GLY A 294 -11.06 6.29 1.62
N PHE A 295 -11.06 7.60 1.43
CA PHE A 295 -10.07 8.35 0.64
C PHE A 295 -9.92 7.89 -0.81
N LEU A 296 -10.91 7.14 -1.34
CA LEU A 296 -10.88 6.59 -2.70
C LEU A 296 -10.50 7.63 -3.75
N LEU A 297 -11.09 8.83 -3.64
CA LEU A 297 -10.95 9.93 -4.60
C LEU A 297 -10.18 11.13 -4.02
N GLN A 298 -9.42 10.96 -2.94
CA GLN A 298 -8.64 12.05 -2.35
C GLN A 298 -7.72 12.68 -3.39
N GLY A 299 -7.80 14.01 -3.55
CA GLY A 299 -6.96 14.73 -4.52
C GLY A 299 -7.34 14.56 -5.99
N ALA A 300 -8.47 13.92 -6.31
CA ALA A 300 -9.03 13.88 -7.67
C ALA A 300 -9.73 15.20 -8.02
N ILE A 301 -8.97 16.29 -8.02
CA ILE A 301 -9.44 17.67 -8.07
C ILE A 301 -10.03 18.11 -9.43
N SER A 302 -9.94 17.29 -10.47
CA SER A 302 -10.54 17.55 -11.79
C SER A 302 -11.80 16.74 -12.05
N LEU A 303 -12.30 15.95 -11.08
CA LEU A 303 -13.45 15.07 -11.27
C LEU A 303 -14.73 15.87 -11.46
N ILE A 304 -15.31 15.80 -12.66
CA ILE A 304 -16.54 16.51 -13.06
C ILE A 304 -17.77 15.63 -12.89
N ASN A 305 -17.66 14.38 -13.32
CA ASN A 305 -18.78 13.46 -13.39
C ASN A 305 -18.46 12.14 -12.68
N ILE A 306 -19.38 11.66 -11.86
CA ILE A 306 -19.35 10.30 -11.32
C ILE A 306 -20.67 9.59 -11.55
N SER A 307 -20.61 8.32 -11.95
CA SER A 307 -21.78 7.47 -12.17
C SER A 307 -21.74 6.29 -11.19
N LEU A 308 -22.79 6.15 -10.39
CA LEU A 308 -22.89 5.17 -9.32
C LEU A 308 -23.92 4.08 -9.68
N PRO A 309 -23.64 2.78 -9.44
CA PRO A 309 -24.50 1.68 -9.87
C PRO A 309 -25.63 1.36 -8.88
N ALA A 310 -26.57 0.54 -9.36
CA ALA A 310 -27.61 -0.04 -8.52
C ALA A 310 -27.06 -0.93 -7.39
N SER A 311 -25.94 -1.62 -7.64
CA SER A 311 -25.33 -2.56 -6.70
C SER A 311 -24.64 -1.91 -5.50
N LEU A 312 -24.42 -0.59 -5.51
CA LEU A 312 -23.67 0.10 -4.47
C LEU A 312 -24.45 0.11 -3.15
N GLU A 313 -23.86 -0.45 -2.09
CA GLU A 313 -24.47 -0.64 -0.77
C GLU A 313 -23.82 0.26 0.30
N LYS A 314 -22.52 0.55 0.15
CA LYS A 314 -21.75 1.27 1.18
C LYS A 314 -20.75 2.25 0.59
N ILE A 315 -20.68 3.42 1.20
CA ILE A 315 -19.67 4.47 0.90
C ILE A 315 -19.07 4.91 2.24
N ASP A 316 -17.75 4.85 2.38
CA ASP A 316 -17.06 5.38 3.56
C ASP A 316 -17.05 6.92 3.54
N ASN A 317 -17.10 7.54 4.73
CA ASN A 317 -17.29 8.99 4.89
C ASN A 317 -16.27 9.84 4.09
N ASN A 318 -15.02 9.44 4.08
CA ASN A 318 -13.94 10.20 3.41
C ASN A 318 -13.74 9.80 1.93
N CYS A 319 -14.67 9.05 1.33
CA CYS A 319 -14.54 8.54 -0.03
C CYS A 319 -14.31 9.66 -1.07
N PHE A 320 -15.01 10.77 -0.93
CA PHE A 320 -14.97 11.91 -1.84
C PHE A 320 -14.06 13.06 -1.36
N TYR A 321 -13.17 12.80 -0.41
CA TYR A 321 -12.27 13.81 0.13
C TYR A 321 -11.51 14.53 -0.99
N ASP A 322 -11.58 15.88 -1.04
CA ASP A 322 -11.02 16.78 -2.06
C ASP A 322 -11.62 16.67 -3.48
N ALA A 323 -12.36 15.63 -3.83
CA ALA A 323 -12.92 15.48 -5.18
C ALA A 323 -14.14 16.38 -5.44
N THR A 324 -14.87 16.77 -4.39
CA THR A 324 -16.16 17.46 -4.52
C THR A 324 -16.05 18.89 -5.05
N SER A 325 -14.88 19.53 -4.95
CA SER A 325 -14.69 20.94 -5.38
C SER A 325 -14.89 21.19 -6.87
N SER A 326 -14.68 20.16 -7.70
CA SER A 326 -14.88 20.21 -9.17
C SER A 326 -16.11 19.42 -9.63
N LEU A 327 -16.67 18.58 -8.75
CA LEU A 327 -17.78 17.70 -9.09
C LEU A 327 -19.04 18.47 -9.47
N GLN A 328 -19.52 18.29 -10.70
CA GLN A 328 -20.71 18.95 -11.23
C GLN A 328 -21.92 18.01 -11.25
N ASN A 329 -21.69 16.73 -11.57
CA ASN A 329 -22.75 15.76 -11.74
C ASN A 329 -22.47 14.47 -10.96
N ILE A 330 -23.48 14.06 -10.20
CA ILE A 330 -23.54 12.73 -9.60
C ILE A 330 -24.76 12.04 -10.21
N SER A 331 -24.54 11.01 -11.01
CA SER A 331 -25.63 10.14 -11.47
C SER A 331 -25.66 8.88 -10.63
N LEU A 332 -26.86 8.43 -10.29
CA LEU A 332 -27.12 7.22 -9.52
C LEU A 332 -28.17 6.41 -10.24
N ASP A 333 -27.95 5.12 -10.40
CA ASP A 333 -28.96 4.22 -10.94
C ASP A 333 -30.24 4.28 -10.10
N GLY A 334 -31.38 4.52 -10.76
CA GLY A 334 -32.67 4.75 -10.09
C GLY A 334 -33.16 3.56 -9.26
N SER A 335 -32.62 2.36 -9.48
CA SER A 335 -32.93 1.15 -8.71
C SER A 335 -32.10 0.98 -7.44
N ASN A 336 -31.13 1.87 -7.16
CA ASN A 336 -30.31 1.80 -5.94
C ASN A 336 -31.18 1.90 -4.69
N GLN A 337 -30.94 0.99 -3.73
CA GLN A 337 -31.74 0.86 -2.51
C GLN A 337 -31.12 1.58 -1.28
N HIS A 338 -29.87 2.02 -1.38
CA HIS A 338 -29.10 2.52 -0.25
C HIS A 338 -28.85 4.03 -0.30
N PHE A 339 -28.87 4.61 -1.49
CA PHE A 339 -28.56 6.02 -1.71
C PHE A 339 -29.64 6.72 -2.54
N ILE A 340 -29.61 8.06 -2.50
CA ILE A 340 -30.42 8.94 -3.34
C ILE A 340 -29.60 10.18 -3.72
N VAL A 341 -29.80 10.69 -4.92
CA VAL A 341 -29.28 12.01 -5.33
C VAL A 341 -30.42 13.01 -5.33
N LYS A 342 -30.28 14.06 -4.53
CA LYS A 342 -31.31 15.10 -4.37
C LYS A 342 -30.63 16.47 -4.28
N ASN A 343 -31.10 17.42 -5.08
CA ASN A 343 -30.56 18.80 -5.10
C ASN A 343 -29.02 18.87 -5.21
N GLY A 344 -28.41 18.03 -6.05
CA GLY A 344 -26.95 17.98 -6.23
C GLY A 344 -26.18 17.36 -5.06
N MET A 345 -26.83 16.69 -4.14
CA MET A 345 -26.22 15.98 -3.02
C MET A 345 -26.45 14.48 -3.13
N LEU A 346 -25.41 13.69 -2.84
CA LEU A 346 -25.50 12.26 -2.61
C LEU A 346 -25.78 12.02 -1.14
N LEU A 347 -26.93 11.44 -0.86
CA LEU A 347 -27.44 11.18 0.49
C LEU A 347 -27.62 9.69 0.73
N SER A 348 -27.66 9.29 2.01
CA SER A 348 -28.25 8.00 2.40
C SER A 348 -29.71 7.95 1.99
N LYS A 349 -30.27 6.74 1.76
CA LYS A 349 -31.66 6.56 1.30
C LYS A 349 -32.70 7.15 2.26
N ASP A 350 -32.42 7.16 3.54
CA ASP A 350 -33.24 7.75 4.60
C ASP A 350 -33.04 9.28 4.77
N GLU A 351 -32.21 9.87 3.91
CA GLU A 351 -31.86 11.30 3.92
C GLU A 351 -31.25 11.79 5.26
N LYS A 352 -30.53 10.91 5.99
CA LYS A 352 -29.90 11.27 7.27
C LYS A 352 -28.44 11.67 7.17
N GLN A 353 -27.76 11.28 6.11
CA GLN A 353 -26.31 11.50 5.92
C GLN A 353 -26.02 12.08 4.54
N ILE A 354 -25.03 12.99 4.46
CA ILE A 354 -24.48 13.54 3.22
C ILE A 354 -23.12 12.89 2.96
N TYR A 355 -22.93 12.30 1.77
CA TYR A 355 -21.67 11.72 1.32
C TYR A 355 -20.87 12.63 0.38
N ALA A 356 -21.57 13.35 -0.50
CA ALA A 356 -20.97 14.28 -1.45
C ALA A 356 -21.93 15.41 -1.81
N VAL A 357 -21.36 16.54 -2.21
CA VAL A 357 -22.09 17.73 -2.66
C VAL A 357 -21.50 18.17 -4.00
N THR A 358 -22.33 18.51 -4.99
CA THR A 358 -21.85 19.06 -6.25
C THR A 358 -21.60 20.57 -6.12
N LYS A 359 -20.68 21.08 -6.95
CA LYS A 359 -20.34 22.51 -6.98
C LYS A 359 -21.55 23.41 -7.21
N GLY A 360 -22.50 22.99 -8.05
CA GLY A 360 -23.72 23.74 -8.36
C GLY A 360 -24.71 23.88 -7.19
N THR A 361 -24.58 23.08 -6.16
CA THR A 361 -25.41 23.12 -4.94
C THR A 361 -25.04 24.31 -4.04
N ILE A 362 -23.83 24.85 -4.19
CA ILE A 362 -23.30 25.88 -3.32
C ILE A 362 -23.60 27.25 -3.93
N ASN A 363 -24.55 27.94 -3.32
CA ASN A 363 -24.94 29.30 -3.72
C ASN A 363 -24.20 30.36 -2.88
N GLY A 364 -23.32 31.11 -3.52
CA GLY A 364 -22.54 32.14 -2.85
C GLY A 364 -21.53 31.57 -1.86
N ASN A 365 -21.51 32.08 -0.63
CA ASN A 365 -20.55 31.71 0.42
C ASN A 365 -21.16 30.96 1.61
N THR A 366 -22.43 30.57 1.53
CA THR A 366 -23.16 29.91 2.61
C THR A 366 -23.63 28.52 2.19
N PHE A 367 -23.38 27.53 3.03
CA PHE A 367 -23.94 26.19 2.91
C PHE A 367 -24.93 25.91 4.04
N ASN A 368 -26.19 25.67 3.67
CA ASN A 368 -27.22 25.26 4.61
C ASN A 368 -27.37 23.74 4.58
N VAL A 369 -27.03 23.09 5.69
CA VAL A 369 -27.27 21.66 5.84
C VAL A 369 -28.76 21.39 5.82
N PRO A 370 -29.30 20.49 4.98
CA PRO A 370 -30.73 20.25 4.88
C PRO A 370 -31.35 19.80 6.21
N LYS A 371 -32.60 20.23 6.46
CA LYS A 371 -33.39 19.72 7.59
C LYS A 371 -33.57 18.19 7.44
N GLY A 372 -33.45 17.49 8.55
CA GLY A 372 -33.54 16.03 8.58
C GLY A 372 -32.17 15.32 8.59
N ILE A 373 -31.11 15.96 8.11
CA ILE A 373 -29.74 15.42 8.23
C ILE A 373 -29.38 15.31 9.72
N THR A 374 -28.89 14.14 10.11
CA THR A 374 -28.51 13.87 11.52
C THR A 374 -26.99 13.71 11.66
N TYR A 375 -26.28 13.35 10.57
CA TYR A 375 -24.84 13.11 10.56
C TYR A 375 -24.16 13.89 9.42
N VAL A 376 -23.07 14.57 9.75
CA VAL A 376 -22.22 15.28 8.79
C VAL A 376 -20.77 14.76 8.90
N GLY A 377 -20.35 14.05 7.87
CA GLY A 377 -19.06 13.32 7.82
C GLY A 377 -17.92 14.13 7.26
N SER A 378 -16.71 13.69 7.58
CA SER A 378 -15.46 14.30 7.11
C SER A 378 -15.34 14.30 5.58
N GLY A 379 -14.67 15.32 5.03
CA GLY A 379 -14.37 15.44 3.60
C GLY A 379 -15.48 16.05 2.74
N THR A 380 -16.71 16.14 3.22
CA THR A 380 -17.87 16.57 2.42
C THR A 380 -17.76 18.01 1.91
N LEU A 381 -17.42 18.97 2.78
CA LEU A 381 -17.27 20.39 2.41
C LEU A 381 -15.83 20.88 2.43
N MET A 382 -14.89 20.07 2.88
CA MET A 382 -13.50 20.48 3.09
C MET A 382 -12.82 21.12 1.87
N PRO A 383 -13.06 20.67 0.62
CA PRO A 383 -12.39 21.22 -0.55
C PRO A 383 -12.94 22.58 -1.02
N TYR A 384 -14.08 23.03 -0.50
CA TYR A 384 -14.71 24.26 -0.96
C TYR A 384 -14.05 25.50 -0.35
N THR A 385 -13.38 26.29 -1.17
CA THR A 385 -12.69 27.51 -0.73
C THR A 385 -13.59 28.75 -0.65
N ASN A 386 -14.78 28.70 -1.25
CA ASN A 386 -15.73 29.79 -1.29
C ASN A 386 -16.76 29.78 -0.14
N ILE A 387 -16.92 28.66 0.58
CA ILE A 387 -17.86 28.57 1.71
C ILE A 387 -17.26 29.26 2.93
N LYS A 388 -17.91 30.34 3.37
CA LYS A 388 -17.52 31.11 4.55
C LYS A 388 -18.43 30.86 5.74
N LYS A 389 -19.69 30.48 5.48
CA LYS A 389 -20.69 30.20 6.48
C LYS A 389 -21.32 28.82 6.28
N VAL A 390 -21.47 28.09 7.37
CA VAL A 390 -22.21 26.82 7.42
C VAL A 390 -23.33 26.93 8.45
N VAL A 391 -24.57 26.58 8.07
CA VAL A 391 -25.72 26.56 8.94
C VAL A 391 -26.15 25.13 9.21
N LEU A 392 -26.16 24.76 10.49
CA LEU A 392 -26.55 23.42 10.96
C LEU A 392 -27.97 23.45 11.54
N PRO A 393 -28.90 22.58 11.09
CA PRO A 393 -30.26 22.50 11.63
C PRO A 393 -30.27 21.81 13.00
N GLU A 394 -31.45 21.87 13.65
CA GLU A 394 -31.70 21.19 14.93
C GLU A 394 -31.48 19.66 14.86
N SER A 395 -31.69 19.07 13.68
CA SER A 395 -31.61 17.62 13.48
C SER A 395 -30.19 17.03 13.54
N VAL A 396 -29.14 17.84 13.38
CA VAL A 396 -27.73 17.34 13.37
C VAL A 396 -27.34 16.94 14.79
N THR A 397 -27.04 15.64 14.95
CA THR A 397 -26.67 15.03 16.24
C THR A 397 -25.25 14.50 16.27
N SER A 398 -24.58 14.41 15.09
CA SER A 398 -23.20 13.97 14.98
C SER A 398 -22.43 14.80 13.94
N ILE A 399 -21.28 15.32 14.33
CA ILE A 399 -20.41 16.18 13.51
C ILE A 399 -18.99 15.63 13.57
N GLU A 400 -18.38 15.39 12.39
CA GLU A 400 -16.95 15.19 12.29
C GLU A 400 -16.23 16.50 11.97
N ALA A 401 -15.11 16.78 12.61
CA ALA A 401 -14.33 18.02 12.43
C ALA A 401 -13.93 18.26 10.98
N GLY A 402 -13.61 17.20 10.25
CA GLY A 402 -13.28 17.23 8.81
C GLY A 402 -14.45 17.55 7.87
N PHE A 403 -15.66 17.76 8.34
CA PHE A 403 -16.79 18.20 7.54
C PHE A 403 -16.61 19.65 7.02
N PHE A 404 -16.12 20.53 7.87
CA PHE A 404 -16.07 21.96 7.57
C PHE A 404 -14.94 22.33 6.60
N PRO A 405 -15.17 23.30 5.67
CA PRO A 405 -14.12 23.76 4.77
C PRO A 405 -13.03 24.58 5.50
N TRP A 406 -11.83 24.65 4.92
CA TRP A 406 -10.75 25.51 5.46
C TRP A 406 -11.10 26.99 5.44
N SER A 407 -12.00 27.39 4.56
CA SER A 407 -12.44 28.77 4.36
C SER A 407 -13.49 29.25 5.36
N VAL A 408 -14.02 28.35 6.21
CA VAL A 408 -15.12 28.70 7.13
C VAL A 408 -14.72 29.81 8.11
N GLU A 409 -15.62 30.79 8.26
CA GLU A 409 -15.48 31.95 9.15
C GLU A 409 -16.61 32.01 10.18
N GLU A 410 -17.76 31.40 9.85
CA GLU A 410 -18.94 31.36 10.70
C GLU A 410 -19.62 30.00 10.64
N ILE A 411 -19.96 29.44 11.80
CA ILE A 411 -20.82 28.26 11.93
C ILE A 411 -21.99 28.61 12.81
N GLU A 412 -23.19 28.65 12.22
CA GLU A 412 -24.43 28.87 12.89
C GLU A 412 -25.07 27.52 13.23
N ILE A 413 -25.45 27.35 14.51
CA ILE A 413 -26.13 26.14 14.98
C ILE A 413 -27.52 26.55 15.44
N HIS A 414 -28.56 25.84 14.97
CA HIS A 414 -29.94 26.12 15.34
C HIS A 414 -30.09 26.10 16.87
N PRO A 415 -30.76 27.10 17.47
CA PRO A 415 -30.86 27.22 18.94
C PRO A 415 -31.42 25.97 19.63
N ASN A 416 -32.33 25.25 18.95
CA ASN A 416 -32.94 24.02 19.47
C ASN A 416 -32.08 22.77 19.22
N ASN A 417 -30.86 22.90 18.68
CA ASN A 417 -30.00 21.73 18.53
C ASN A 417 -29.75 21.10 19.90
N PRO A 418 -29.97 19.77 20.06
CA PRO A 418 -29.89 19.12 21.37
C PRO A 418 -28.44 18.91 21.85
N ASN A 419 -27.48 18.81 20.95
CA ASN A 419 -26.11 18.34 21.25
C ASN A 419 -25.06 19.44 21.21
N TYR A 420 -25.25 20.47 20.36
CA TYR A 420 -24.19 21.41 20.03
C TYR A 420 -24.61 22.88 20.26
N ILE A 421 -23.59 23.70 20.52
CA ILE A 421 -23.68 25.16 20.58
C ILE A 421 -22.42 25.76 19.96
N SER A 422 -22.53 26.91 19.30
CA SER A 422 -21.37 27.66 18.78
C SER A 422 -21.14 28.91 19.63
N ILE A 423 -19.94 29.04 20.19
CA ILE A 423 -19.53 30.20 21.01
C ILE A 423 -18.10 30.57 20.60
N ASN A 424 -17.84 31.85 20.32
CA ASN A 424 -16.48 32.37 20.07
C ASN A 424 -15.67 31.54 19.10
N LYS A 425 -16.28 31.11 17.95
CA LYS A 425 -15.68 30.24 16.93
C LYS A 425 -15.31 28.85 17.47
N GLN A 426 -15.98 28.39 18.50
CA GLN A 426 -15.84 27.06 19.10
C GLN A 426 -17.17 26.35 19.04
N ILE A 427 -17.19 25.11 18.56
CA ILE A 427 -18.34 24.21 18.64
C ILE A 427 -18.16 23.34 19.87
N LEU A 428 -19.07 23.50 20.81
CA LEU A 428 -19.07 22.82 22.09
C LEU A 428 -20.26 21.87 22.21
N SER A 429 -20.13 20.90 23.10
CA SER A 429 -21.33 20.18 23.61
C SER A 429 -22.32 21.15 24.23
N LYS A 430 -23.60 20.78 24.28
CA LYS A 430 -24.66 21.63 24.82
C LYS A 430 -24.43 22.04 26.30
N ASP A 431 -23.77 21.17 27.08
CA ASP A 431 -23.34 21.42 28.45
C ASP A 431 -21.99 22.16 28.56
N LYS A 432 -21.39 22.53 27.41
CA LYS A 432 -20.12 23.25 27.27
C LYS A 432 -18.88 22.51 27.82
N LYS A 433 -18.97 21.20 28.03
CA LYS A 433 -17.85 20.44 28.60
C LYS A 433 -16.88 19.87 27.57
N ILE A 434 -17.31 19.69 26.31
CA ILE A 434 -16.51 19.09 25.24
C ILE A 434 -16.33 20.10 24.13
N LEU A 435 -15.08 20.35 23.73
CA LEU A 435 -14.75 21.08 22.52
C LEU A 435 -14.66 20.10 21.36
N TYR A 436 -15.59 20.18 20.41
CA TYR A 436 -15.59 19.37 19.21
C TYR A 436 -14.80 19.98 18.06
N PHE A 437 -14.81 21.32 17.94
CA PHE A 437 -14.17 21.98 16.83
C PHE A 437 -13.93 23.47 17.11
N CYS A 438 -12.71 23.95 16.85
CA CYS A 438 -12.35 25.35 16.88
C CYS A 438 -11.90 25.80 15.47
N TYR A 439 -12.50 26.88 14.95
CA TYR A 439 -12.19 27.43 13.63
C TYR A 439 -11.69 28.87 13.69
N SER A 440 -11.11 29.25 14.82
CA SER A 440 -10.51 30.56 15.00
C SER A 440 -9.21 30.69 14.22
N LYS A 441 -9.03 31.81 13.51
CA LYS A 441 -7.81 32.17 12.76
C LYS A 441 -6.97 33.21 13.50
N GLU A 442 -7.28 33.48 14.76
CA GLU A 442 -6.59 34.46 15.58
C GLU A 442 -5.23 33.96 16.04
N LEU A 443 -4.32 34.90 16.33
CA LEU A 443 -2.97 34.57 16.83
C LEU A 443 -2.98 34.07 18.28
N ILE A 444 -3.99 34.52 19.06
CA ILE A 444 -4.21 34.10 20.44
C ILE A 444 -5.61 33.55 20.55
N ILE A 445 -5.71 32.29 20.88
CA ILE A 445 -7.00 31.61 21.06
C ILE A 445 -7.19 31.33 22.54
N THR A 446 -8.32 31.77 23.08
CA THR A 446 -8.73 31.41 24.44
C THR A 446 -9.91 30.44 24.35
N LEU A 447 -9.72 29.24 24.88
CA LEU A 447 -10.78 28.26 24.95
C LEU A 447 -11.73 28.60 26.12
N GLU A 448 -13.03 28.32 25.93
CA GLU A 448 -14.06 28.63 26.92
C GLU A 448 -13.82 27.91 28.25
N GLU A 449 -13.99 28.62 29.37
CA GLU A 449 -13.97 27.98 30.69
C GLU A 449 -15.14 27.01 30.84
N GLY A 450 -14.93 25.92 31.55
CA GLY A 450 -15.86 24.82 31.69
C GLY A 450 -15.58 23.64 30.75
N ILE A 451 -14.76 23.83 29.72
CA ILE A 451 -14.33 22.70 28.84
C ILE A 451 -13.50 21.74 29.69
N GLU A 452 -13.95 20.49 29.73
CA GLU A 452 -13.27 19.39 30.39
C GLU A 452 -12.50 18.47 29.40
N GLU A 453 -12.92 18.46 28.11
CA GLU A 453 -12.34 17.59 27.08
C GLU A 453 -12.15 18.32 25.75
N ILE A 454 -11.03 18.09 25.10
CA ILE A 454 -10.76 18.49 23.71
C ILE A 454 -10.80 17.25 22.85
N SER A 455 -11.74 17.18 21.91
CA SER A 455 -11.95 16.05 21.01
C SER A 455 -10.84 15.90 19.97
N GLU A 456 -10.81 14.75 19.32
CA GLU A 456 -9.89 14.47 18.21
C GLU A 456 -9.97 15.55 17.12
N SER A 457 -8.81 16.04 16.67
CA SER A 457 -8.68 17.07 15.62
C SER A 457 -9.41 18.40 15.88
N ALA A 458 -9.83 18.65 17.11
CA ALA A 458 -10.63 19.82 17.45
C ALA A 458 -9.96 21.17 17.14
N LEU A 459 -8.63 21.24 17.15
CA LEU A 459 -7.84 22.44 16.87
C LEU A 459 -7.23 22.47 15.44
N GLU A 460 -7.59 21.55 14.57
CA GLU A 460 -6.97 21.40 13.25
C GLU A 460 -7.03 22.66 12.38
N LYS A 461 -8.06 23.50 12.53
CA LYS A 461 -8.21 24.77 11.79
C LYS A 461 -7.52 25.96 12.46
N CYS A 462 -6.89 25.77 13.62
CA CYS A 462 -6.26 26.85 14.39
C CYS A 462 -4.79 27.08 13.99
N ASN A 463 -4.45 26.91 12.71
CA ASN A 463 -3.08 26.92 12.18
C ASN A 463 -2.35 28.27 12.26
N ASN A 464 -3.07 29.38 12.49
CA ASN A 464 -2.47 30.71 12.68
C ASN A 464 -2.09 30.98 14.15
N ALA A 465 -2.62 30.20 15.09
CA ALA A 465 -2.43 30.41 16.52
C ALA A 465 -0.94 30.35 16.90
N LYS A 466 -0.49 31.34 17.65
CA LYS A 466 0.82 31.38 18.32
C LYS A 466 0.71 31.05 19.80
N THR A 467 -0.47 31.26 20.36
CA THR A 467 -0.78 30.99 21.77
C THR A 467 -2.18 30.40 21.89
N ILE A 468 -2.32 29.35 22.67
CA ILE A 468 -3.60 28.80 23.09
C ILE A 468 -3.66 28.84 24.62
N ASN A 469 -4.69 29.50 25.15
CA ASN A 469 -5.01 29.52 26.54
C ASN A 469 -6.01 28.40 26.83
N PHE A 470 -5.55 27.36 27.51
CA PHE A 470 -6.37 26.23 27.92
C PHE A 470 -7.16 26.56 29.19
N PRO A 471 -8.43 26.13 29.34
CA PRO A 471 -9.23 26.38 30.53
C PRO A 471 -8.70 25.61 31.73
N THR A 472 -8.94 26.16 32.90
CA THR A 472 -8.55 25.52 34.18
C THR A 472 -9.29 24.22 34.45
N SER A 473 -10.46 24.05 33.84
CA SER A 473 -11.35 22.89 33.93
C SER A 473 -10.88 21.69 33.08
N LEU A 474 -9.88 21.87 32.18
CA LEU A 474 -9.46 20.83 31.23
C LEU A 474 -8.91 19.58 31.93
N LYS A 475 -9.47 18.41 31.57
CA LYS A 475 -9.13 17.10 32.13
C LYS A 475 -8.53 16.15 31.07
N ARG A 476 -9.05 16.17 29.83
CA ARG A 476 -8.74 15.18 28.80
C ARG A 476 -8.37 15.82 27.47
N LEU A 477 -7.27 15.33 26.90
CA LEU A 477 -6.83 15.59 25.54
C LEU A 477 -6.94 14.29 24.73
N LYS A 478 -7.85 14.24 23.74
CA LYS A 478 -8.03 13.07 22.89
C LYS A 478 -6.90 12.96 21.84
N PRO A 479 -6.68 11.80 21.23
CA PRO A 479 -5.69 11.64 20.15
C PRO A 479 -5.81 12.76 19.11
N GLN A 480 -4.67 13.28 18.64
CA GLN A 480 -4.59 14.36 17.63
C GLN A 480 -5.35 15.66 17.99
N SER A 481 -5.81 15.84 19.23
CA SER A 481 -6.58 17.03 19.64
C SER A 481 -5.83 18.35 19.44
N LEU A 482 -4.50 18.32 19.46
CA LEU A 482 -3.63 19.47 19.20
C LEU A 482 -3.10 19.54 17.75
N LYS A 483 -3.57 18.67 16.84
CA LYS A 483 -3.22 18.74 15.42
C LYS A 483 -3.59 20.11 14.85
N GLY A 484 -2.72 20.67 14.00
CA GLY A 484 -3.00 21.94 13.31
C GLY A 484 -2.42 23.19 13.98
N ILE A 485 -2.00 23.15 15.23
CA ILE A 485 -1.43 24.33 15.93
C ILE A 485 0.08 24.47 15.65
N TYR A 486 0.49 24.52 14.39
CA TYR A 486 1.89 24.45 13.96
C TYR A 486 2.78 25.62 14.40
N ASN A 487 2.20 26.76 14.77
CA ASN A 487 2.92 27.96 15.19
C ASN A 487 2.99 28.14 16.72
N VAL A 488 2.34 27.25 17.48
CA VAL A 488 2.37 27.26 18.95
C VAL A 488 3.66 26.58 19.41
N LYS A 489 4.53 27.33 20.10
CA LYS A 489 5.82 26.80 20.60
C LYS A 489 5.74 26.26 22.02
N ASN A 490 4.87 26.83 22.84
CA ASN A 490 4.80 26.52 24.25
C ASN A 490 3.36 26.12 24.63
N ILE A 491 3.20 25.00 25.30
CA ILE A 491 1.94 24.50 25.82
C ILE A 491 1.98 24.59 27.35
N LYS A 492 0.91 25.15 27.95
CA LYS A 492 0.73 25.18 29.41
C LYS A 492 -0.57 24.48 29.80
N LEU A 493 -0.46 23.39 30.52
CA LEU A 493 -1.58 22.59 30.99
C LEU A 493 -1.81 22.77 32.50
N GLY A 494 -3.07 22.77 32.89
CA GLY A 494 -3.50 22.99 34.26
C GLY A 494 -3.33 21.76 35.17
N ARG A 495 -3.66 21.95 36.43
CA ARG A 495 -3.57 20.91 37.49
C ARG A 495 -4.59 19.77 37.32
N ASN A 496 -5.67 19.99 36.56
CA ASN A 496 -6.79 19.06 36.48
C ASN A 496 -6.66 18.02 35.34
N ILE A 497 -5.54 18.02 34.60
CA ILE A 497 -5.32 17.05 33.53
C ILE A 497 -5.26 15.62 34.11
N GLU A 498 -6.13 14.75 33.59
CA GLU A 498 -6.30 13.35 34.00
C GLU A 498 -5.87 12.38 32.90
N GLU A 499 -5.98 12.79 31.60
CA GLU A 499 -5.72 11.93 30.44
C GLU A 499 -4.94 12.68 29.35
N ILE A 500 -3.76 12.16 29.00
CA ILE A 500 -2.94 12.55 27.87
C ILE A 500 -2.31 11.29 27.27
N CYS A 501 -2.27 11.17 25.94
CA CYS A 501 -1.50 10.14 25.22
C CYS A 501 -0.50 10.76 24.24
N GLY A 502 0.46 9.99 23.75
CA GLY A 502 1.46 10.46 22.79
C GLY A 502 0.85 10.96 21.49
N GLU A 503 -0.25 10.38 21.06
CA GLU A 503 -0.97 10.76 19.83
C GLU A 503 -1.56 12.18 19.84
N VAL A 504 -1.70 12.80 21.00
CA VAL A 504 -2.12 14.22 21.12
C VAL A 504 -1.20 15.13 20.32
N PHE A 505 0.09 14.80 20.26
CA PHE A 505 1.17 15.59 19.64
C PHE A 505 1.58 15.10 18.25
N LEU A 506 0.84 14.15 17.65
CA LEU A 506 1.10 13.68 16.30
C LEU A 506 0.93 14.81 15.28
N TYR A 507 1.84 14.85 14.29
CA TYR A 507 1.85 15.85 13.22
C TYR A 507 1.85 17.30 13.70
N ASN A 508 2.27 17.55 14.93
CA ASN A 508 2.42 18.89 15.47
C ASN A 508 3.90 19.27 15.53
N PHE A 509 4.36 20.00 14.51
CA PHE A 509 5.77 20.33 14.30
C PHE A 509 6.20 21.66 14.98
N GLY A 510 5.26 22.41 15.57
CA GLY A 510 5.52 23.72 16.18
C GLY A 510 6.00 23.66 17.61
N ILE A 511 5.50 22.69 18.38
CA ILE A 511 5.71 22.65 19.85
C ILE A 511 7.18 22.35 20.16
N GLN A 512 7.75 23.17 21.04
CA GLN A 512 9.12 23.04 21.55
C GLN A 512 9.15 22.75 23.05
N ASN A 513 8.18 23.30 23.80
CA ASN A 513 8.10 23.15 25.25
C ASN A 513 6.70 22.84 25.73
N ILE A 514 6.62 22.13 26.85
CA ILE A 514 5.40 21.88 27.58
C ILE A 514 5.61 22.06 29.08
N GLU A 515 4.64 22.71 29.72
CA GLU A 515 4.58 22.88 31.16
C GLU A 515 3.28 22.26 31.68
N ILE A 516 3.34 21.58 32.79
CA ILE A 516 2.18 21.07 33.54
C ILE A 516 2.27 21.66 34.96
N ASP A 517 1.13 22.17 35.46
CA ASP A 517 1.06 22.71 36.84
C ASP A 517 1.64 21.70 37.84
N SER A 518 2.58 22.11 38.65
CA SER A 518 3.29 21.24 39.61
C SER A 518 2.36 20.50 40.60
N ARG A 519 1.12 21.01 40.79
CA ARG A 519 0.09 20.40 41.61
C ARG A 519 -0.71 19.33 40.90
N ASN A 520 -0.43 19.08 39.60
CA ASN A 520 -1.08 17.98 38.88
C ASN A 520 -0.72 16.64 39.57
N PRO A 521 -1.73 15.78 39.90
CA PRO A 521 -1.47 14.53 40.60
C PRO A 521 -0.95 13.40 39.67
N ASN A 522 -1.20 13.50 38.37
CA ASN A 522 -0.99 12.39 37.43
C ASN A 522 0.28 12.54 36.60
N PHE A 523 0.64 13.77 36.20
CA PHE A 523 1.69 14.05 35.23
C PHE A 523 2.65 15.13 35.72
N ILE A 524 3.86 15.08 35.15
CA ILE A 524 4.89 16.09 35.27
C ILE A 524 5.54 16.31 33.90
N ALA A 525 5.94 17.54 33.60
CA ALA A 525 6.68 17.89 32.41
C ALA A 525 8.09 18.33 32.75
N GLU A 526 9.10 17.71 32.10
CA GLU A 526 10.52 18.06 32.26
C GLU A 526 11.24 17.90 30.92
N ASN A 527 12.12 18.83 30.55
CA ASN A 527 12.93 18.77 29.33
C ASN A 527 12.09 18.51 28.07
N ALA A 528 10.95 19.20 27.94
CA ALA A 528 10.00 19.03 26.85
C ALA A 528 9.40 17.62 26.72
N ALA A 529 9.45 16.81 27.77
CA ALA A 529 8.82 15.50 27.84
C ALA A 529 7.77 15.47 28.96
N ILE A 530 6.72 14.70 28.74
CA ILE A 530 5.66 14.42 29.72
C ILE A 530 5.88 13.03 30.30
N TYR A 531 5.87 12.95 31.61
CA TYR A 531 5.95 11.70 32.37
C TYR A 531 4.74 11.51 33.26
N THR A 532 4.47 10.27 33.64
CA THR A 532 3.63 10.01 34.82
C THR A 532 4.28 10.63 36.06
N LYS A 533 3.49 10.95 37.09
CA LYS A 533 3.97 11.63 38.31
C LYS A 533 5.11 10.90 39.01
N ASP A 534 5.12 9.56 38.96
CA ASP A 534 6.16 8.67 39.49
C ASP A 534 7.39 8.54 38.56
N LYS A 535 7.36 9.22 37.40
CA LYS A 535 8.38 9.20 36.34
C LYS A 535 8.69 7.81 35.76
N LYS A 536 7.83 6.83 35.98
CA LYS A 536 8.06 5.48 35.43
C LYS A 536 7.70 5.33 33.97
N LYS A 537 6.84 6.23 33.43
CA LYS A 537 6.41 6.16 32.04
C LYS A 537 6.63 7.51 31.36
N ILE A 538 7.21 7.49 30.18
CA ILE A 538 7.25 8.66 29.29
C ILE A 538 6.04 8.60 28.36
N ILE A 539 5.21 9.64 28.38
CA ILE A 539 3.96 9.75 27.63
C ILE A 539 4.19 10.39 26.27
N ALA A 540 4.99 11.47 26.22
CA ALA A 540 5.30 12.18 24.99
C ALA A 540 6.59 13.00 25.15
N PHE A 541 7.36 13.10 24.08
CA PHE A 541 8.41 14.09 23.88
C PHE A 541 7.94 15.06 22.80
N VAL A 542 7.91 16.37 23.10
CA VAL A 542 7.25 17.35 22.22
C VAL A 542 8.19 18.26 21.43
N ASN A 543 9.48 18.30 21.75
CA ASN A 543 10.42 19.21 21.09
C ASN A 543 10.82 18.71 19.70
N ASN A 544 10.28 19.34 18.67
CA ASN A 544 10.60 19.01 17.26
C ASN A 544 11.93 19.56 16.76
N GLU A 545 12.54 20.49 17.48
CA GLU A 545 13.85 21.05 17.13
C GLU A 545 15.02 20.28 17.77
N ALA A 546 14.72 19.38 18.69
CA ALA A 546 15.74 18.59 19.36
C ALA A 546 16.39 17.59 18.39
N THR A 547 17.72 17.57 18.39
CA THR A 547 18.52 16.60 17.63
C THR A 547 18.92 15.39 18.47
N SER A 548 18.87 15.51 19.82
CA SER A 548 19.18 14.42 20.72
C SER A 548 18.29 14.45 21.96
N PHE A 549 18.04 13.27 22.53
CA PHE A 549 17.32 13.14 23.79
C PHE A 549 17.84 11.93 24.57
N LYS A 550 18.05 12.12 25.89
CA LYS A 550 18.36 11.04 26.82
C LYS A 550 17.17 10.82 27.74
N ILE A 551 16.55 9.65 27.68
CA ILE A 551 15.49 9.27 28.61
C ILE A 551 16.11 9.03 29.99
N PRO A 552 15.57 9.65 31.05
CA PRO A 552 16.12 9.51 32.41
C PRO A 552 16.10 8.05 32.92
N GLU A 553 17.09 7.68 33.72
CA GLU A 553 17.05 6.42 34.47
C GLU A 553 15.83 6.39 35.39
N GLY A 554 15.24 5.19 35.58
CA GLY A 554 14.03 4.98 36.34
C GLY A 554 12.76 4.90 35.46
N VAL A 555 12.82 5.41 34.23
CA VAL A 555 11.74 5.22 33.25
C VAL A 555 11.69 3.73 32.83
N LYS A 556 10.51 3.13 32.91
CA LYS A 556 10.26 1.71 32.60
C LYS A 556 9.48 1.51 31.30
N GLU A 557 8.67 2.47 30.89
CA GLU A 557 7.80 2.35 29.74
C GLU A 557 7.88 3.58 28.83
N ILE A 558 8.02 3.33 27.52
CA ILE A 558 7.78 4.33 26.47
C ILE A 558 6.40 4.07 25.92
N LYS A 559 5.50 5.04 26.11
CA LYS A 559 4.09 4.91 25.71
C LYS A 559 3.91 5.09 24.22
N GLN A 560 2.74 4.65 23.73
CA GLN A 560 2.33 4.74 22.33
C GLN A 560 2.59 6.15 21.77
N SER A 561 3.23 6.21 20.60
CA SER A 561 3.54 7.44 19.86
C SER A 561 4.39 8.48 20.63
N ALA A 562 5.09 8.09 21.69
CA ALA A 562 5.78 9.02 22.59
C ALA A 562 6.82 9.91 21.89
N PHE A 563 7.51 9.41 20.85
CA PHE A 563 8.49 10.15 20.05
C PHE A 563 8.06 10.27 18.58
N SER A 564 6.81 9.98 18.26
CA SER A 564 6.32 10.02 16.88
C SER A 564 6.53 11.38 16.23
N CYS A 565 6.94 11.38 14.94
CA CYS A 565 7.17 12.59 14.14
C CYS A 565 8.28 13.51 14.68
N ARG A 566 9.27 12.98 15.42
CA ARG A 566 10.46 13.74 15.81
C ARG A 566 11.51 13.64 14.70
N GLU A 567 11.22 14.30 13.58
CA GLU A 567 11.97 14.15 12.32
C GLU A 567 13.41 14.65 12.36
N LYS A 568 13.77 15.50 13.35
CA LYS A 568 15.13 16.04 13.54
C LYS A 568 15.98 15.25 14.54
N LEU A 569 15.38 14.26 15.21
CA LEU A 569 16.05 13.48 16.25
C LEU A 569 17.07 12.52 15.61
N THR A 570 18.36 12.83 15.78
CA THR A 570 19.49 12.02 15.27
C THR A 570 20.05 11.05 16.31
N SER A 571 19.74 11.25 17.59
CA SER A 571 20.23 10.40 18.68
C SER A 571 19.22 10.30 19.81
N ILE A 572 18.99 9.08 20.28
CA ILE A 572 18.22 8.83 21.50
C ILE A 572 18.94 7.78 22.36
N VAL A 573 19.01 8.05 23.68
CA VAL A 573 19.58 7.12 24.65
C VAL A 573 18.44 6.57 25.51
N LEU A 574 18.28 5.26 25.48
CA LEU A 574 17.30 4.53 26.28
C LEU A 574 17.92 4.12 27.62
N PRO A 575 17.19 4.19 28.76
CA PRO A 575 17.70 3.84 30.06
C PRO A 575 17.77 2.32 30.28
N GLU A 576 18.69 1.86 31.10
CA GLU A 576 18.83 0.44 31.49
C GLU A 576 17.67 -0.08 32.37
N THR A 577 16.76 0.79 32.77
CA THR A 577 15.54 0.45 33.52
C THR A 577 14.31 0.21 32.62
N LEU A 578 14.46 0.41 31.29
CA LEU A 578 13.35 0.31 30.31
C LEU A 578 12.91 -1.15 30.12
N THR A 579 11.63 -1.41 30.26
CA THR A 579 11.05 -2.77 30.10
C THR A 579 10.07 -2.89 28.95
N LEU A 580 9.42 -1.77 28.54
CA LEU A 580 8.37 -1.79 27.51
C LEU A 580 8.50 -0.61 26.54
N ILE A 581 8.39 -0.91 25.24
CA ILE A 581 8.22 0.08 24.16
C ILE A 581 6.91 -0.25 23.46
N GLU A 582 5.98 0.72 23.44
CA GLU A 582 4.65 0.53 22.84
C GLU A 582 4.61 0.93 21.35
N ASN A 583 3.43 0.69 20.71
CA ASN A 583 3.13 0.96 19.32
C ASN A 583 3.61 2.34 18.85
N SER A 584 4.15 2.40 17.64
CA SER A 584 4.50 3.67 16.97
C SER A 584 5.38 4.61 17.79
N ALA A 585 6.05 4.10 18.84
CA ALA A 585 6.79 4.92 19.80
C ALA A 585 7.80 5.87 19.12
N PHE A 586 8.41 5.43 18.01
CA PHE A 586 9.37 6.18 17.19
C PHE A 586 8.90 6.36 15.74
N TYR A 587 7.60 6.24 15.48
CA TYR A 587 7.06 6.44 14.14
C TYR A 587 7.55 7.75 13.52
N LYS A 588 8.08 7.69 12.30
CA LYS A 588 8.55 8.85 11.53
C LYS A 588 9.67 9.67 12.23
N CYS A 589 10.56 9.00 12.97
CA CYS A 589 11.83 9.58 13.40
C CYS A 589 12.84 9.53 12.24
N SER A 590 12.58 10.29 11.17
CA SER A 590 13.23 10.14 9.87
C SER A 590 14.73 10.45 9.84
N ALA A 591 15.27 11.17 10.81
CA ALA A 591 16.70 11.47 10.92
C ALA A 591 17.48 10.51 11.83
N LEU A 592 16.83 9.54 12.48
CA LEU A 592 17.48 8.63 13.44
C LEU A 592 18.25 7.52 12.70
N PRO A 593 19.60 7.48 12.73
CA PRO A 593 20.37 6.51 11.94
C PRO A 593 20.48 5.13 12.60
N THR A 594 20.45 5.09 13.92
CA THR A 594 20.59 3.88 14.73
C THR A 594 19.94 4.05 16.09
N ILE A 595 19.49 2.93 16.68
CA ILE A 595 18.97 2.90 18.04
C ILE A 595 19.48 1.65 18.76
N THR A 596 19.84 1.78 20.04
CA THR A 596 20.23 0.65 20.89
C THR A 596 19.12 0.32 21.87
N ILE A 597 18.62 -0.92 21.81
CA ILE A 597 17.61 -1.46 22.71
C ILE A 597 18.32 -2.17 23.87
N PRO A 598 18.18 -1.69 25.11
CA PRO A 598 18.90 -2.25 26.25
C PRO A 598 18.39 -3.63 26.64
N ASN A 599 19.23 -4.40 27.35
CA ASN A 599 18.91 -5.75 27.79
C ASN A 599 17.67 -5.85 28.70
N SER A 600 17.34 -4.78 29.40
CA SER A 600 16.18 -4.70 30.29
C SER A 600 14.83 -4.75 29.57
N VAL A 601 14.77 -4.43 28.26
CA VAL A 601 13.52 -4.42 27.50
C VAL A 601 12.97 -5.83 27.39
N GLU A 602 11.82 -6.07 27.97
CA GLU A 602 11.13 -7.36 27.97
C GLU A 602 10.15 -7.49 26.81
N LYS A 603 9.56 -6.35 26.38
CA LYS A 603 8.51 -6.32 25.36
C LYS A 603 8.63 -5.09 24.47
N MET A 604 8.47 -5.35 23.17
CA MET A 604 8.22 -4.33 22.16
C MET A 604 6.84 -4.63 21.57
N ASP A 605 5.85 -3.85 21.97
CA ASP A 605 4.44 -4.17 21.74
C ASP A 605 3.90 -3.45 20.52
N GLY A 606 3.57 -4.22 19.48
CA GLY A 606 2.74 -3.81 18.38
C GLY A 606 3.45 -3.42 17.08
N TRP A 607 2.65 -2.81 16.20
CA TRP A 607 3.04 -2.45 14.84
C TRP A 607 3.69 -1.07 14.78
N GLY A 608 4.58 -0.90 13.81
CA GLY A 608 5.01 0.43 13.40
C GLY A 608 5.90 1.18 14.37
N ILE A 609 6.61 0.51 15.30
CA ILE A 609 7.48 1.20 16.28
C ILE A 609 8.48 2.11 15.56
N PHE A 610 9.05 1.66 14.42
CA PHE A 610 10.04 2.39 13.62
C PHE A 610 9.55 2.65 12.18
N ASP A 611 8.25 2.62 11.89
CA ASP A 611 7.75 2.94 10.56
C ASP A 611 8.14 4.37 10.17
N ASP A 612 8.42 4.57 8.87
CA ASP A 612 8.84 5.84 8.28
C ASP A 612 10.13 6.45 8.87
N CYS A 613 10.95 5.68 9.62
CA CYS A 613 12.27 6.12 10.04
C CYS A 613 13.27 5.96 8.89
N SER A 614 13.24 6.82 7.89
CA SER A 614 13.96 6.65 6.61
C SER A 614 15.50 6.60 6.72
N ALA A 615 16.09 7.25 7.73
CA ALA A 615 17.52 7.20 7.96
C ALA A 615 17.97 5.99 8.81
N LEU A 616 17.05 5.23 9.41
CA LEU A 616 17.40 4.14 10.34
C LEU A 616 17.99 2.95 9.58
N LYS A 617 19.27 2.72 9.76
CA LYS A 617 20.05 1.65 9.12
C LYS A 617 20.22 0.42 10.00
N GLU A 618 20.34 0.61 11.30
CA GLU A 618 20.64 -0.47 12.24
C GLU A 618 19.85 -0.31 13.54
N ILE A 619 19.27 -1.41 14.02
CA ILE A 619 18.69 -1.57 15.35
C ILE A 619 19.59 -2.51 16.12
N ILE A 620 20.28 -1.99 17.12
CA ILE A 620 21.19 -2.76 17.99
C ILE A 620 20.38 -3.29 19.16
N VAL A 621 20.38 -4.59 19.39
CA VAL A 621 19.64 -5.23 20.48
C VAL A 621 20.63 -5.92 21.42
N ASP A 622 20.74 -5.43 22.66
CA ASP A 622 21.62 -6.01 23.67
C ASP A 622 20.98 -7.23 24.36
N LYS A 623 20.54 -8.20 23.54
CA LYS A 623 19.91 -9.45 23.98
C LYS A 623 20.27 -10.61 23.04
N GLU A 624 19.94 -11.82 23.44
CA GLU A 624 20.02 -13.02 22.57
C GLU A 624 19.04 -12.91 21.39
N ARG A 625 19.47 -13.44 20.25
CA ARG A 625 18.68 -13.41 19.02
C ARG A 625 17.33 -14.12 19.22
N GLY A 626 16.24 -13.42 18.86
CA GLY A 626 14.88 -13.95 18.95
C GLY A 626 14.23 -13.81 20.32
N SER A 627 14.90 -13.22 21.32
CA SER A 627 14.33 -12.97 22.65
C SER A 627 13.25 -11.89 22.68
N LEU A 628 13.14 -11.06 21.62
CA LEU A 628 12.05 -10.10 21.41
C LEU A 628 11.28 -10.44 20.14
N ASN A 629 9.97 -10.64 20.26
CA ASN A 629 9.10 -10.97 19.13
C ASN A 629 8.85 -9.77 18.22
N GLY A 630 8.51 -10.04 16.94
CA GLY A 630 8.05 -9.02 15.97
C GLY A 630 9.16 -8.22 15.29
N SER A 631 10.43 -8.60 15.46
CA SER A 631 11.56 -7.99 14.74
C SER A 631 11.34 -8.07 13.21
N PRO A 632 11.61 -7.00 12.47
CA PRO A 632 12.21 -5.71 12.83
C PRO A 632 11.23 -4.57 13.23
N TRP A 633 10.10 -4.90 13.80
CA TRP A 633 9.11 -3.99 14.42
C TRP A 633 8.59 -2.85 13.52
N GLY A 634 8.07 -3.23 12.35
CA GLY A 634 7.36 -2.31 11.45
C GLY A 634 8.21 -1.62 10.39
N CYS A 635 9.25 -2.28 9.92
CA CYS A 635 10.01 -1.76 8.79
C CYS A 635 9.38 -2.20 7.47
N ILE A 636 8.50 -1.38 6.89
CA ILE A 636 7.87 -1.64 5.59
C ILE A 636 8.85 -1.42 4.42
N TYR A 637 9.93 -0.63 4.63
CA TYR A 637 10.87 -0.26 3.58
C TYR A 637 12.31 -0.55 3.98
N GLY A 638 12.92 -1.52 3.30
CA GLY A 638 14.37 -1.72 3.25
C GLY A 638 14.94 -2.70 4.27
N ASP A 639 16.08 -3.26 3.90
CA ASP A 639 16.89 -4.19 4.67
C ASP A 639 17.55 -3.48 5.87
N ARG A 640 16.76 -3.25 6.93
CA ARG A 640 17.31 -2.74 8.17
C ARG A 640 17.97 -3.89 8.93
N ALA A 641 19.25 -3.74 9.17
CA ALA A 641 19.98 -4.74 9.95
C ALA A 641 19.55 -4.69 11.41
N VAL A 642 19.06 -5.81 11.94
CA VAL A 642 18.90 -6.00 13.38
C VAL A 642 20.13 -6.73 13.90
N LYS A 643 20.96 -6.02 14.68
CA LYS A 643 22.19 -6.55 15.26
C LYS A 643 21.96 -6.97 16.70
N TRP A 644 21.99 -8.27 16.96
CA TRP A 644 21.92 -8.85 18.29
C TRP A 644 23.33 -8.94 18.87
N LEU A 645 23.54 -8.47 20.12
CA LEU A 645 24.86 -8.41 20.74
C LEU A 645 25.19 -9.63 21.61
N ARG A 646 24.20 -10.46 21.92
CA ARG A 646 24.36 -11.66 22.76
C ARG A 646 23.86 -12.89 22.06
#